data_341034478c0da270d8e278810ad59a38
#
_entry.id   341034478c0da270d8e278810ad59a38
#
_cell.length_a   1.000
_cell.length_b   1.000
_cell.length_c   1.000
_cell.angle_alpha   90.00
_cell.angle_beta   90.00
_cell.angle_gamma   90.00
#
_symmetry.space_group_name_H-M   'P 1'
#
loop_
_entity.id
_entity.type
_entity.pdbx_description
1 polymer ?
#
loop_
_entity_poly.entity_id
_entity_poly.type
_entity_poly.pdbx_seq_one_letter_code
_entity_poly.pdbx_strand_id
1 'polypeptide(L)'
;MNSLFSDIRFGVRMLLKNPAMTIIALLALTLGIGANTAIFSVVNAVLLRSFSYADADRIVLVWEKKQGGRTDQNVINLGNFSDWKEQNQVFTDMAVFFDRSFNLTGDGEPEEIPVQFGTPNLFSVLGTNPVLGRTFQPDEGGQGQPGVAVISYGLWQRRFGGDRQIVGRQITLNNQPTTVIGVMPANFGWHIQQGTQVSKPADIWVPFQVTNEFRGRRGRFASSVARLKPGVTIQQAQTEMDTIAARLAQQYTFNTNWGVNVVPLRTQFTGEIRRPLLILLGAVGFVLLIACANVANLLLARASARRREIAVRVGLGANRWRIARQLLTESVLLSVIGGTLGVLVAWWGTKALVALSPPALIDLQRVAVNLPVLGFTLAVAVITGLVFGLAPALEATRFDLHDSLKEGGKNVGGGGHRVRNVFVITQVALALVLLVGAGLLVRSLNRLQSVDPGFNAQNLLTVRVTLPTSRYEEEPKRISFFQQAIDRMKAIPGVEAAGAINTPPFTGLYSGTTVEVDGQKLPPGQELKTGVCVTDANYFQAMQIPLKQGRFYTQQEATEMRHVVLVNEAFVKKNLGGENPIGHKLTIYMKDEIEPSEIIGVVGDHKHLGLDTSVEPVSYWPHPELVYPGMTVVLRTKGDASAVAPAAREVIRALDPQQPIGEISTMESLLSTSVARSRFSASLLAVFSIVALVMAVVGIYGVMSYSVLQRTHEIGVRMALGAQRVDVLKLVVKKGVLLALIGIVVGLAASLAVTRLLATLLFEVTATDAVTFAGVSVGLFLVTLFACYLPARRATRVDPLKALRYE
;
A
#
# COMPACT_ATOMS: atom_id res chain seq x y z
N MET A 1 -7.92 45.74 17.70
CA MET A 1 -7.97 44.52 18.52
C MET A 1 -9.33 44.32 19.21
N ASN A 2 -9.91 45.33 19.83
CA ASN A 2 -11.20 45.22 20.55
C ASN A 2 -12.40 44.68 19.72
N SER A 3 -12.45 44.97 18.41
CA SER A 3 -13.56 44.53 17.55
C SER A 3 -13.53 43.03 17.20
N LEU A 4 -12.34 42.42 17.02
CA LEU A 4 -12.20 40.99 16.73
C LEU A 4 -12.56 40.11 17.95
N PHE A 5 -12.11 40.54 19.14
CA PHE A 5 -12.46 39.86 20.40
C PHE A 5 -13.95 39.87 20.68
N SER A 6 -14.63 40.98 20.37
CA SER A 6 -16.10 41.09 20.48
C SER A 6 -16.80 40.15 19.47
N ASP A 7 -16.29 40.05 18.25
CA ASP A 7 -16.82 39.14 17.21
C ASP A 7 -16.67 37.66 17.63
N ILE A 8 -15.52 37.28 18.21
CA ILE A 8 -15.28 35.91 18.74
C ILE A 8 -16.25 35.60 19.90
N ARG A 9 -16.39 36.52 20.88
CA ARG A 9 -17.30 36.32 22.02
C ARG A 9 -18.77 36.23 21.56
N PHE A 10 -19.14 36.99 20.57
CA PHE A 10 -20.46 36.91 19.95
C PHE A 10 -20.64 35.55 19.23
N GLY A 11 -19.65 35.10 18.44
CA GLY A 11 -19.65 33.83 17.75
C GLY A 11 -19.87 32.63 18.72
N VAL A 12 -19.11 32.60 19.83
CA VAL A 12 -19.25 31.55 20.86
C VAL A 12 -20.67 31.54 21.45
N ARG A 13 -21.19 32.69 21.83
CA ARG A 13 -22.57 32.79 22.35
C ARG A 13 -23.62 32.29 21.37
N MET A 14 -23.42 32.54 20.11
CA MET A 14 -24.32 32.17 19.05
C MET A 14 -24.26 30.64 18.72
N LEU A 15 -23.10 30.05 18.83
CA LEU A 15 -22.93 28.59 18.71
C LEU A 15 -23.66 27.86 19.86
N LEU A 16 -23.56 28.40 21.09
CA LEU A 16 -24.23 27.83 22.27
C LEU A 16 -25.76 27.99 22.25
N LYS A 17 -26.30 29.03 21.61
CA LYS A 17 -27.76 29.24 21.50
C LYS A 17 -28.47 28.23 20.55
N ASN A 18 -27.73 27.55 19.64
CA ASN A 18 -28.29 26.60 18.67
C ASN A 18 -27.53 25.26 18.72
N PRO A 19 -27.61 24.48 19.82
CA PRO A 19 -26.72 23.35 20.05
C PRO A 19 -26.86 22.24 19.01
N ALA A 20 -28.07 21.89 18.58
CA ALA A 20 -28.30 20.82 17.61
C ALA A 20 -27.61 21.09 16.27
N MET A 21 -27.73 22.32 15.76
CA MET A 21 -27.12 22.72 14.48
C MET A 21 -25.61 22.83 14.58
N THR A 22 -25.11 23.33 15.70
CA THR A 22 -23.67 23.44 16.00
C THR A 22 -23.03 22.04 16.09
N ILE A 23 -23.69 21.09 16.77
CA ILE A 23 -23.20 19.71 16.90
C ILE A 23 -23.13 19.05 15.50
N ILE A 24 -24.15 19.17 14.66
CA ILE A 24 -24.15 18.59 13.32
C ILE A 24 -23.01 19.18 12.47
N ALA A 25 -22.83 20.50 12.52
CA ALA A 25 -21.77 21.18 11.79
C ALA A 25 -20.37 20.78 12.33
N LEU A 26 -20.20 20.70 13.64
CA LEU A 26 -18.97 20.24 14.26
C LEU A 26 -18.65 18.78 13.89
N LEU A 27 -19.63 17.88 13.95
CA LEU A 27 -19.45 16.48 13.56
C LEU A 27 -18.99 16.36 12.10
N ALA A 28 -19.64 17.12 11.18
CA ALA A 28 -19.27 17.14 9.78
C ALA A 28 -17.83 17.62 9.57
N LEU A 29 -17.45 18.75 10.21
CA LEU A 29 -16.10 19.30 10.12
C LEU A 29 -15.06 18.40 10.79
N THR A 30 -15.38 17.86 11.96
CA THR A 30 -14.50 16.95 12.69
C THR A 30 -14.16 15.71 11.86
N LEU A 31 -15.16 15.09 11.24
CA LEU A 31 -14.96 13.94 10.37
C LEU A 31 -14.21 14.33 9.08
N GLY A 32 -14.60 15.42 8.43
CA GLY A 32 -13.97 15.88 7.18
C GLY A 32 -12.52 16.30 7.38
N ILE A 33 -12.22 17.15 8.36
CA ILE A 33 -10.87 17.62 8.65
C ILE A 33 -10.04 16.49 9.27
N GLY A 34 -10.61 15.68 10.17
CA GLY A 34 -9.94 14.57 10.83
C GLY A 34 -9.48 13.50 9.85
N ALA A 35 -10.34 13.10 8.90
CA ALA A 35 -9.97 12.14 7.85
C ALA A 35 -8.83 12.69 6.97
N ASN A 36 -8.91 13.97 6.57
CA ASN A 36 -7.83 14.62 5.80
C ASN A 36 -6.52 14.67 6.59
N THR A 37 -6.58 15.00 7.87
CA THR A 37 -5.40 15.05 8.76
C THR A 37 -4.78 13.66 8.93
N ALA A 38 -5.59 12.60 9.10
CA ALA A 38 -5.10 11.23 9.23
C ALA A 38 -4.38 10.77 7.95
N ILE A 39 -5.00 10.95 6.78
CA ILE A 39 -4.36 10.58 5.50
C ILE A 39 -3.16 11.47 5.20
N PHE A 40 -3.22 12.77 5.49
CA PHE A 40 -2.06 13.65 5.33
C PHE A 40 -0.90 13.25 6.26
N SER A 41 -1.17 12.75 7.47
CA SER A 41 -0.13 12.20 8.35
C SER A 41 0.63 11.05 7.68
N VAL A 42 -0.09 10.17 6.99
CA VAL A 42 0.52 9.06 6.20
C VAL A 42 1.30 9.61 5.01
N VAL A 43 0.69 10.51 4.24
CA VAL A 43 1.35 11.17 3.09
C VAL A 43 2.62 11.90 3.53
N ASN A 44 2.56 12.63 4.64
CA ASN A 44 3.72 13.34 5.20
C ASN A 44 4.83 12.37 5.63
N ALA A 45 4.48 11.27 6.31
CA ALA A 45 5.45 10.28 6.76
C ALA A 45 6.13 9.54 5.60
N VAL A 46 5.36 9.19 4.55
CA VAL A 46 5.82 8.33 3.44
C VAL A 46 6.38 9.14 2.26
N LEU A 47 5.72 10.25 1.87
CA LEU A 47 6.08 10.99 0.66
C LEU A 47 6.87 12.27 0.91
N LEU A 48 6.64 12.98 2.03
CA LEU A 48 7.18 14.32 2.26
C LEU A 48 8.34 14.35 3.25
N ARG A 49 8.39 13.42 4.19
CA ARG A 49 9.44 13.39 5.19
C ARG A 49 10.79 13.11 4.54
N SER A 50 11.79 13.85 4.97
CA SER A 50 13.17 13.61 4.56
C SER A 50 13.66 12.27 5.08
N PHE A 51 14.37 11.54 4.25
CA PHE A 51 15.09 10.34 4.68
C PHE A 51 16.15 10.70 5.72
N SER A 52 16.51 9.72 6.55
CA SER A 52 17.56 9.88 7.57
C SER A 52 19.00 9.90 7.00
N TYR A 53 19.10 9.98 5.68
CA TYR A 53 20.38 9.99 4.95
C TYR A 53 20.80 11.41 4.62
N ALA A 54 22.07 11.72 4.78
CA ALA A 54 22.61 13.01 4.38
C ALA A 54 22.47 13.18 2.85
N ASP A 55 21.93 14.34 2.41
CA ASP A 55 21.70 14.64 0.98
C ASP A 55 20.98 13.51 0.22
N ALA A 56 19.88 12.99 0.78
CA ALA A 56 19.17 11.83 0.25
C ALA A 56 18.72 11.98 -1.22
N ASP A 57 18.50 13.21 -1.68
CA ASP A 57 18.13 13.50 -3.08
C ASP A 57 19.26 13.20 -4.08
N ARG A 58 20.52 13.03 -3.60
CA ARG A 58 21.69 12.64 -4.39
C ARG A 58 21.93 11.14 -4.37
N ILE A 59 21.17 10.38 -3.60
CA ILE A 59 21.28 8.91 -3.54
C ILE A 59 20.38 8.30 -4.60
N VAL A 60 20.95 7.40 -5.41
CA VAL A 60 20.25 6.68 -6.47
C VAL A 60 20.56 5.19 -6.37
N LEU A 61 19.61 4.34 -6.77
CA LEU A 61 19.87 2.94 -7.05
C LEU A 61 20.17 2.78 -8.53
N VAL A 62 21.13 1.90 -8.84
CA VAL A 62 21.55 1.61 -10.21
C VAL A 62 21.21 0.15 -10.47
N TRP A 63 20.21 -0.08 -11.32
CA TRP A 63 19.68 -1.39 -11.64
C TRP A 63 20.10 -1.83 -13.05
N GLU A 64 20.20 -3.12 -13.29
CA GLU A 64 20.22 -3.63 -14.66
C GLU A 64 18.79 -3.69 -15.22
N LYS A 65 18.66 -3.37 -16.50
CA LYS A 65 17.39 -3.37 -17.23
C LYS A 65 17.51 -4.28 -18.44
N LYS A 66 16.72 -5.35 -18.51
CA LYS A 66 16.67 -6.21 -19.71
C LYS A 66 15.63 -5.70 -20.68
N GLN A 67 16.00 -5.51 -21.93
CA GLN A 67 15.07 -5.12 -23.00
C GLN A 67 13.99 -6.20 -23.19
N GLY A 68 12.71 -5.81 -23.16
CA GLY A 68 11.59 -6.76 -23.12
C GLY A 68 11.48 -7.59 -21.83
N GLY A 69 12.20 -7.20 -20.76
CA GLY A 69 12.10 -7.81 -19.45
C GLY A 69 10.81 -7.40 -18.69
N ARG A 70 10.47 -8.16 -17.66
CA ARG A 70 9.28 -7.94 -16.81
C ARG A 70 9.40 -6.68 -15.97
N THR A 71 10.60 -6.30 -15.57
CA THR A 71 10.90 -5.14 -14.75
C THR A 71 12.11 -4.39 -15.27
N ASP A 72 12.13 -3.09 -15.04
CA ASP A 72 13.27 -2.21 -15.30
C ASP A 72 14.26 -2.15 -14.12
N GLN A 73 14.07 -2.97 -13.09
CA GLN A 73 14.83 -3.00 -11.85
C GLN A 73 15.24 -4.45 -11.55
N ASN A 74 16.22 -4.96 -12.28
CA ASN A 74 16.82 -6.27 -12.04
C ASN A 74 18.09 -6.12 -11.20
N VAL A 75 18.37 -7.16 -10.40
CA VAL A 75 19.63 -7.33 -9.70
C VAL A 75 20.80 -7.26 -10.69
N ILE A 76 21.93 -6.80 -10.21
CA ILE A 76 23.10 -6.51 -11.03
C ILE A 76 24.12 -7.63 -11.00
N ASN A 77 24.95 -7.69 -12.03
CA ASN A 77 26.16 -8.48 -12.10
C ASN A 77 27.35 -7.70 -11.48
N LEU A 78 28.14 -8.35 -10.64
CA LEU A 78 29.27 -7.70 -9.95
C LEU A 78 30.40 -7.28 -10.89
N GLY A 79 30.60 -7.99 -12.02
CA GLY A 79 31.52 -7.56 -13.04
C GLY A 79 31.12 -6.28 -13.73
N ASN A 80 29.81 -6.14 -14.04
CA ASN A 80 29.27 -4.90 -14.57
C ASN A 80 29.37 -3.75 -13.57
N PHE A 81 29.10 -4.02 -12.28
CA PHE A 81 29.27 -3.03 -11.23
C PHE A 81 30.72 -2.53 -11.15
N SER A 82 31.71 -3.41 -11.25
CA SER A 82 33.12 -3.02 -11.26
C SER A 82 33.44 -2.08 -12.42
N ASP A 83 32.97 -2.41 -13.63
CA ASP A 83 33.14 -1.56 -14.80
C ASP A 83 32.41 -0.21 -14.66
N TRP A 84 31.21 -0.20 -14.12
CA TRP A 84 30.46 1.04 -13.84
C TRP A 84 31.21 1.93 -12.85
N LYS A 85 31.73 1.36 -11.76
CA LYS A 85 32.48 2.08 -10.74
C LYS A 85 33.77 2.68 -11.29
N GLU A 86 34.48 1.98 -12.16
CA GLU A 86 35.73 2.42 -12.76
C GLU A 86 35.52 3.47 -13.89
N GLN A 87 34.41 3.36 -14.66
CA GLN A 87 34.22 4.17 -15.89
C GLN A 87 33.34 5.41 -15.69
N ASN A 88 32.49 5.44 -14.63
CA ASN A 88 31.57 6.56 -14.43
C ASN A 88 32.29 7.83 -13.93
N GLN A 89 31.74 8.98 -14.32
CA GLN A 89 32.18 10.29 -13.83
C GLN A 89 31.07 11.07 -13.13
N VAL A 90 29.86 10.54 -13.06
CA VAL A 90 28.66 11.18 -12.51
C VAL A 90 28.43 10.88 -11.02
N PHE A 91 29.00 9.79 -10.51
CA PHE A 91 28.88 9.42 -9.10
C PHE A 91 30.12 9.82 -8.29
N THR A 92 29.88 10.22 -7.04
CA THR A 92 30.96 10.42 -6.06
C THR A 92 31.52 9.07 -5.64
N ASP A 93 30.66 8.10 -5.39
CA ASP A 93 31.02 6.71 -5.09
C ASP A 93 29.80 5.80 -5.31
N MET A 94 30.08 4.49 -5.43
CA MET A 94 29.09 3.43 -5.64
C MET A 94 29.35 2.28 -4.67
N ALA A 95 28.30 1.69 -4.13
CA ALA A 95 28.35 0.53 -3.25
C ALA A 95 27.40 -0.59 -3.73
N VAL A 96 27.75 -1.82 -3.39
CA VAL A 96 26.94 -3.02 -3.65
C VAL A 96 26.43 -3.57 -2.34
N PHE A 97 25.23 -4.15 -2.37
CA PHE A 97 24.68 -4.89 -1.25
C PHE A 97 23.79 -6.05 -1.75
N PHE A 98 23.63 -7.06 -0.89
CA PHE A 98 22.69 -8.15 -1.07
C PHE A 98 22.33 -8.77 0.29
N ASP A 99 21.15 -9.38 0.39
CA ASP A 99 20.62 -9.90 1.64
C ASP A 99 20.73 -11.43 1.72
N ARG A 100 20.94 -11.92 2.94
CA ARG A 100 20.91 -13.34 3.31
C ARG A 100 20.29 -13.50 4.70
N SER A 101 19.86 -14.70 5.03
CA SER A 101 19.50 -15.06 6.40
C SER A 101 20.68 -15.78 7.06
N PHE A 102 21.03 -15.39 8.28
CA PHE A 102 22.06 -16.02 9.10
C PHE A 102 21.50 -16.46 10.45
N ASN A 103 22.14 -17.46 11.03
CA ASN A 103 21.82 -17.94 12.35
C ASN A 103 22.66 -17.21 13.39
N LEU A 104 21.99 -16.44 14.27
CA LEU A 104 22.61 -15.83 15.45
C LEU A 104 22.49 -16.82 16.61
N THR A 105 23.63 -17.30 17.12
CA THR A 105 23.74 -18.25 18.23
C THR A 105 24.60 -17.67 19.34
N GLY A 106 24.66 -18.34 20.46
CA GLY A 106 25.40 -17.92 21.66
C GLY A 106 24.45 -17.40 22.72
N ASP A 107 24.40 -16.11 22.95
CA ASP A 107 23.55 -15.51 24.00
C ASP A 107 22.05 -15.66 23.68
N GLY A 108 21.37 -16.53 24.40
CA GLY A 108 19.93 -16.82 24.25
C GLY A 108 19.60 -17.90 23.21
N GLU A 109 18.32 -18.03 22.85
CA GLU A 109 17.89 -19.03 21.86
C GLU A 109 18.44 -18.73 20.46
N PRO A 110 18.80 -19.75 19.67
CA PRO A 110 19.15 -19.57 18.26
C PRO A 110 18.07 -18.83 17.48
N GLU A 111 18.44 -17.80 16.74
CA GLU A 111 17.52 -16.95 15.96
C GLU A 111 18.02 -16.81 14.52
N GLU A 112 17.14 -17.05 13.52
CA GLU A 112 17.43 -16.69 12.13
C GLU A 112 17.18 -15.20 11.96
N ILE A 113 18.23 -14.47 11.56
CA ILE A 113 18.18 -13.01 11.39
C ILE A 113 18.52 -12.59 9.97
N PRO A 114 17.91 -11.53 9.45
CA PRO A 114 18.28 -10.93 8.18
C PRO A 114 19.61 -10.21 8.29
N VAL A 115 20.53 -10.60 7.43
CA VAL A 115 21.88 -10.02 7.31
C VAL A 115 22.02 -9.42 5.92
N GLN A 116 22.56 -8.20 5.84
CA GLN A 116 22.91 -7.59 4.57
C GLN A 116 24.42 -7.52 4.42
N PHE A 117 24.89 -8.08 3.33
CA PHE A 117 26.27 -7.89 2.87
C PHE A 117 26.38 -6.57 2.15
N GLY A 118 27.40 -5.80 2.44
CA GLY A 118 27.64 -4.52 1.77
C GLY A 118 29.11 -4.24 1.57
N THR A 119 29.47 -3.61 0.45
CA THR A 119 30.85 -3.11 0.32
C THR A 119 31.18 -2.14 1.46
N PRO A 120 32.45 -2.06 1.91
CA PRO A 120 32.83 -1.26 3.09
C PRO A 120 32.39 0.20 3.04
N ASN A 121 32.27 0.77 1.85
CA ASN A 121 31.82 2.14 1.63
C ASN A 121 30.28 2.34 1.65
N LEU A 122 29.47 1.30 1.90
CA LEU A 122 28.00 1.36 1.86
C LEU A 122 27.45 2.50 2.74
N PHE A 123 27.87 2.57 4.01
CA PHE A 123 27.38 3.59 4.93
C PHE A 123 27.87 5.00 4.57
N SER A 124 29.07 5.12 4.00
CA SER A 124 29.60 6.37 3.47
C SER A 124 28.79 6.87 2.28
N VAL A 125 28.46 5.98 1.33
CA VAL A 125 27.57 6.29 0.19
C VAL A 125 26.19 6.72 0.68
N LEU A 126 25.65 6.07 1.72
CA LEU A 126 24.37 6.45 2.34
C LEU A 126 24.48 7.73 3.19
N GLY A 127 25.69 8.15 3.58
CA GLY A 127 25.91 9.33 4.43
C GLY A 127 25.32 9.16 5.83
N THR A 128 25.47 7.97 6.42
CA THR A 128 24.93 7.65 7.74
C THR A 128 26.04 7.13 8.66
N ASN A 129 26.08 7.67 9.88
CA ASN A 129 27.00 7.24 10.91
C ASN A 129 26.30 6.41 12.00
N PRO A 130 27.00 5.48 12.67
CA PRO A 130 26.46 4.74 13.78
C PRO A 130 26.30 5.64 15.02
N VAL A 131 25.40 5.24 15.95
CA VAL A 131 25.23 5.92 17.26
C VAL A 131 26.27 5.44 18.28
N LEU A 132 26.82 4.25 18.09
CA LEU A 132 27.91 3.68 18.90
C LEU A 132 28.91 3.00 17.96
N GLY A 133 30.21 3.13 18.26
CA GLY A 133 31.27 2.51 17.50
C GLY A 133 31.53 3.18 16.15
N ARG A 134 31.84 2.37 15.15
CA ARG A 134 32.23 2.81 13.80
C ARG A 134 31.54 1.99 12.70
N THR A 135 31.63 2.44 11.46
CA THR A 135 31.29 1.67 10.25
C THR A 135 32.49 0.85 9.75
N PHE A 136 32.36 0.19 8.63
CA PHE A 136 33.42 -0.62 8.02
C PHE A 136 34.61 0.19 7.57
N GLN A 137 35.79 -0.44 7.66
CA GLN A 137 37.06 0.06 7.08
C GLN A 137 37.25 -0.54 5.68
N PRO A 138 38.02 0.11 4.79
CA PRO A 138 38.18 -0.33 3.39
C PRO A 138 38.73 -1.74 3.21
N ASP A 139 39.54 -2.23 4.16
CA ASP A 139 40.20 -3.54 4.16
C ASP A 139 39.32 -4.64 4.77
N GLU A 140 38.22 -4.33 5.46
CA GLU A 140 37.34 -5.32 6.08
C GLU A 140 36.49 -6.07 5.03
N GLY A 141 36.13 -7.32 5.32
CA GLY A 141 35.33 -8.20 4.45
C GLY A 141 36.12 -8.95 3.38
N GLY A 142 37.45 -8.86 3.40
CA GLY A 142 38.35 -9.70 2.58
C GLY A 142 38.49 -11.12 3.13
N GLN A 143 38.95 -12.04 2.28
CA GLN A 143 39.25 -13.41 2.67
C GLN A 143 40.30 -13.45 3.77
N GLY A 144 40.08 -14.20 4.85
CA GLY A 144 41.00 -14.33 5.98
C GLY A 144 40.97 -13.17 6.99
N GLN A 145 40.16 -12.14 6.76
CA GLN A 145 39.97 -11.06 7.73
C GLN A 145 39.01 -11.47 8.86
N PRO A 146 39.23 -10.96 10.11
CA PRO A 146 38.28 -11.19 11.20
C PRO A 146 36.86 -10.73 10.83
N GLY A 147 35.86 -11.53 11.17
CA GLY A 147 34.47 -11.16 10.97
C GLY A 147 34.11 -9.95 11.82
N VAL A 148 33.56 -8.91 11.18
CA VAL A 148 33.02 -7.73 11.85
C VAL A 148 31.58 -7.48 11.42
N ALA A 149 30.81 -6.87 12.31
CA ALA A 149 29.41 -6.57 12.05
C ALA A 149 28.97 -5.24 12.62
N VAL A 150 28.07 -4.57 11.91
CA VAL A 150 27.29 -3.44 12.41
C VAL A 150 25.87 -3.93 12.65
N ILE A 151 25.26 -3.61 13.80
CA ILE A 151 23.93 -4.11 14.17
C ILE A 151 22.87 -3.00 14.15
N SER A 152 21.61 -3.40 13.97
CA SER A 152 20.48 -2.49 14.03
C SER A 152 20.21 -2.04 15.46
N TYR A 153 19.60 -0.85 15.62
CA TYR A 153 19.13 -0.38 16.93
C TYR A 153 18.11 -1.36 17.54
N GLY A 154 17.25 -1.94 16.68
CA GLY A 154 16.23 -2.89 17.10
C GLY A 154 16.82 -4.17 17.69
N LEU A 155 17.81 -4.76 17.02
CA LEU A 155 18.53 -5.95 17.52
C LEU A 155 19.30 -5.64 18.81
N TRP A 156 19.98 -4.49 18.86
CA TRP A 156 20.69 -4.04 20.05
C TRP A 156 19.79 -3.95 21.28
N GLN A 157 18.59 -3.38 21.13
CA GLN A 157 17.63 -3.29 22.24
C GLN A 157 16.99 -4.65 22.58
N ARG A 158 16.54 -5.41 21.55
CA ARG A 158 15.78 -6.65 21.74
C ARG A 158 16.62 -7.78 22.30
N ARG A 159 17.84 -7.96 21.77
CA ARG A 159 18.70 -9.12 22.09
C ARG A 159 19.77 -8.79 23.13
N PHE A 160 20.29 -7.56 23.11
CA PHE A 160 21.44 -7.17 23.94
C PHE A 160 21.07 -6.12 25.01
N GLY A 161 19.78 -5.88 25.24
CA GLY A 161 19.29 -5.02 26.34
C GLY A 161 19.76 -3.56 26.28
N GLY A 162 20.25 -3.08 25.14
CA GLY A 162 20.80 -1.73 25.01
C GLY A 162 22.15 -1.54 25.68
N ASP A 163 22.91 -2.61 25.94
CA ASP A 163 24.25 -2.56 26.55
C ASP A 163 25.24 -1.79 25.67
N ARG A 164 25.82 -0.73 26.21
CA ARG A 164 26.83 0.09 25.51
C ARG A 164 28.17 -0.63 25.31
N GLN A 165 28.44 -1.69 26.08
CA GLN A 165 29.65 -2.51 25.93
C GLN A 165 29.55 -3.51 24.80
N ILE A 166 28.47 -3.50 24.02
CA ILE A 166 28.28 -4.38 22.85
C ILE A 166 29.36 -4.15 21.79
N VAL A 167 29.90 -2.93 21.64
CA VAL A 167 30.97 -2.62 20.71
C VAL A 167 32.28 -3.26 21.18
N GLY A 168 32.87 -4.09 20.34
CA GLY A 168 34.02 -4.93 20.66
C GLY A 168 33.68 -6.34 21.16
N ARG A 169 32.39 -6.62 21.46
CA ARG A 169 31.93 -7.93 21.86
C ARG A 169 31.82 -8.86 20.64
N GLN A 170 32.17 -10.12 20.82
CA GLN A 170 31.98 -11.16 19.82
C GLN A 170 30.58 -11.79 19.94
N ILE A 171 29.91 -11.92 18.80
CA ILE A 171 28.68 -12.68 18.60
C ILE A 171 28.95 -13.84 17.63
N THR A 172 28.13 -14.87 17.64
CA THR A 172 28.31 -16.02 16.75
C THR A 172 27.29 -15.95 15.61
N LEU A 173 27.76 -15.68 14.39
CA LEU A 173 26.95 -15.65 13.18
C LEU A 173 27.29 -16.84 12.29
N ASN A 174 26.31 -17.70 11.96
CA ASN A 174 26.54 -18.93 11.19
C ASN A 174 27.75 -19.73 11.72
N ASN A 175 27.87 -19.88 13.03
CA ASN A 175 28.98 -20.57 13.71
C ASN A 175 30.36 -19.88 13.59
N GLN A 176 30.42 -18.64 13.10
CA GLN A 176 31.66 -17.88 13.01
C GLN A 176 31.66 -16.74 14.04
N PRO A 177 32.75 -16.57 14.79
CA PRO A 177 32.89 -15.44 15.70
C PRO A 177 32.97 -14.15 14.89
N THR A 178 32.09 -13.19 15.23
CA THR A 178 31.99 -11.90 14.53
C THR A 178 31.97 -10.78 15.57
N THR A 179 32.84 -9.81 15.44
CA THR A 179 32.95 -8.70 16.38
C THR A 179 31.97 -7.58 16.02
N VAL A 180 31.13 -7.18 16.96
CA VAL A 180 30.25 -6.00 16.78
C VAL A 180 31.09 -4.74 16.83
N ILE A 181 31.14 -3.97 15.75
CA ILE A 181 31.96 -2.73 15.64
C ILE A 181 31.12 -1.47 15.71
N GLY A 182 29.80 -1.56 15.55
CA GLY A 182 28.91 -0.39 15.60
C GLY A 182 27.45 -0.74 15.71
N VAL A 183 26.66 0.27 16.12
CA VAL A 183 25.20 0.20 16.21
C VAL A 183 24.60 1.34 15.40
N MET A 184 23.67 1.03 14.49
CA MET A 184 23.00 2.02 13.65
C MET A 184 21.95 2.81 14.43
N PRO A 185 21.60 4.04 14.00
CA PRO A 185 20.55 4.85 14.62
C PRO A 185 19.17 4.18 14.54
N ALA A 186 18.30 4.45 15.50
CA ALA A 186 16.92 3.92 15.54
C ALA A 186 16.08 4.32 14.31
N ASN A 187 16.43 5.44 13.67
CA ASN A 187 15.77 5.90 12.45
C ASN A 187 16.43 5.43 11.16
N PHE A 188 17.50 4.63 11.22
CA PHE A 188 18.10 4.01 10.06
C PHE A 188 17.16 2.90 9.54
N GLY A 189 16.64 3.07 8.34
CA GLY A 189 15.72 2.12 7.71
C GLY A 189 16.15 1.89 6.26
N TRP A 190 17.08 0.96 6.06
CA TRP A 190 17.58 0.58 4.74
C TRP A 190 17.06 -0.82 4.40
N HIS A 191 16.08 -0.88 3.51
CA HIS A 191 15.52 -2.13 3.00
C HIS A 191 14.97 -1.92 1.59
N ILE A 192 15.58 -2.57 0.62
CA ILE A 192 15.17 -2.55 -0.77
C ILE A 192 14.55 -3.91 -1.09
N GLN A 193 13.24 -3.93 -1.33
CA GLN A 193 12.51 -5.17 -1.59
C GLN A 193 12.84 -5.82 -2.93
N GLN A 194 13.19 -5.00 -3.95
CA GLN A 194 13.55 -5.51 -5.26
C GLN A 194 14.87 -6.26 -5.19
N GLY A 195 14.88 -7.50 -5.68
CA GLY A 195 16.08 -8.33 -5.75
C GLY A 195 16.55 -8.92 -4.41
N THR A 196 15.88 -8.65 -3.30
CA THR A 196 16.20 -9.29 -2.01
C THR A 196 15.65 -10.72 -1.95
N GLN A 197 16.37 -11.57 -1.24
CA GLN A 197 15.93 -12.93 -0.87
C GLN A 197 15.37 -12.98 0.58
N VAL A 198 15.25 -11.82 1.23
CA VAL A 198 14.81 -11.67 2.62
C VAL A 198 13.68 -10.65 2.69
N SER A 199 12.57 -11.04 3.28
CA SER A 199 11.36 -10.22 3.35
C SER A 199 11.41 -9.11 4.42
N LYS A 200 12.41 -9.13 5.31
CA LYS A 200 12.55 -8.20 6.44
C LYS A 200 13.78 -7.32 6.29
N PRO A 201 13.79 -6.10 6.86
CA PRO A 201 14.97 -5.27 6.95
C PRO A 201 16.13 -5.99 7.64
N ALA A 202 17.36 -5.70 7.24
CA ALA A 202 18.54 -6.27 7.87
C ALA A 202 18.66 -5.83 9.34
N ASP A 203 18.93 -6.78 10.20
CA ASP A 203 19.28 -6.56 11.61
C ASP A 203 20.81 -6.47 11.80
N ILE A 204 21.56 -7.03 10.87
CA ILE A 204 23.04 -7.02 10.88
C ILE A 204 23.55 -6.68 9.48
N TRP A 205 24.60 -5.87 9.42
CA TRP A 205 25.38 -5.62 8.21
C TRP A 205 26.77 -6.22 8.39
N VAL A 206 27.27 -6.90 7.35
CA VAL A 206 28.63 -7.45 7.29
C VAL A 206 29.33 -6.94 6.04
N PRO A 207 30.65 -6.67 6.10
CA PRO A 207 31.39 -6.18 4.96
C PRO A 207 31.60 -7.29 3.92
N PHE A 208 31.64 -6.90 2.66
CA PHE A 208 31.85 -7.77 1.51
C PHE A 208 32.77 -7.08 0.49
N GLN A 209 33.85 -7.79 0.06
CA GLN A 209 34.77 -7.34 -0.97
C GLN A 209 34.38 -7.91 -2.34
N VAL A 210 34.31 -7.07 -3.36
CA VAL A 210 34.17 -7.50 -4.76
C VAL A 210 35.53 -7.96 -5.26
N THR A 211 35.78 -9.27 -5.21
CA THR A 211 37.03 -9.86 -5.66
C THR A 211 37.06 -10.09 -7.18
N ASN A 212 38.24 -10.42 -7.72
CA ASN A 212 38.38 -10.74 -9.16
C ASN A 212 37.55 -11.95 -9.61
N GLU A 213 37.27 -12.88 -8.69
CA GLU A 213 36.40 -14.04 -8.95
C GLU A 213 35.01 -13.62 -9.38
N PHE A 214 34.44 -12.58 -8.76
CA PHE A 214 33.14 -12.04 -9.13
C PHE A 214 33.14 -11.25 -10.45
N ARG A 215 34.32 -10.88 -10.98
CA ARG A 215 34.44 -10.25 -12.31
C ARG A 215 34.14 -11.20 -13.46
N GLY A 216 34.03 -12.51 -13.21
CA GLY A 216 33.69 -13.53 -14.19
C GLY A 216 32.28 -13.42 -14.80
N ARG A 217 31.49 -12.40 -14.46
CA ARG A 217 30.15 -12.09 -14.99
C ARG A 217 29.15 -13.27 -14.93
N ARG A 218 29.28 -14.13 -13.92
CA ARG A 218 28.35 -15.21 -13.67
C ARG A 218 27.25 -14.77 -12.74
N GLY A 219 25.99 -14.82 -13.19
CA GLY A 219 24.82 -14.50 -12.41
C GLY A 219 24.60 -12.99 -12.16
N ARG A 220 23.39 -12.68 -11.77
CA ARG A 220 22.93 -11.39 -11.29
C ARG A 220 22.23 -11.61 -9.95
N PHE A 221 22.73 -11.02 -8.86
CA PHE A 221 22.20 -11.31 -7.52
C PHE A 221 22.34 -10.16 -6.51
N ALA A 222 23.04 -9.09 -6.86
CA ALA A 222 23.31 -7.98 -5.99
C ALA A 222 22.50 -6.73 -6.40
N SER A 223 22.39 -5.78 -5.49
CA SER A 223 21.83 -4.45 -5.73
C SER A 223 22.90 -3.39 -5.60
N SER A 224 22.76 -2.27 -6.31
CA SER A 224 23.76 -1.20 -6.28
C SER A 224 23.11 0.12 -5.89
N VAL A 225 23.81 0.86 -5.02
CA VAL A 225 23.48 2.22 -4.63
C VAL A 225 24.66 3.15 -4.97
N ALA A 226 24.34 4.36 -5.42
CA ALA A 226 25.35 5.34 -5.79
C ALA A 226 24.96 6.73 -5.27
N ARG A 227 25.97 7.59 -5.09
CA ARG A 227 25.77 9.01 -4.74
C ARG A 227 26.19 9.89 -5.89
N LEU A 228 25.24 10.68 -6.42
CA LEU A 228 25.52 11.68 -7.47
C LEU A 228 26.52 12.73 -7.00
N LYS A 229 27.41 13.19 -7.89
CA LYS A 229 28.24 14.37 -7.64
C LYS A 229 27.38 15.62 -7.49
N PRO A 230 27.84 16.65 -6.76
CA PRO A 230 27.12 17.92 -6.68
C PRO A 230 26.85 18.51 -8.07
N GLY A 231 25.59 18.91 -8.31
CA GLY A 231 25.19 19.53 -9.58
C GLY A 231 24.85 18.56 -10.72
N VAL A 232 25.10 17.25 -10.57
CA VAL A 232 24.74 16.26 -11.58
C VAL A 232 23.25 15.92 -11.47
N THR A 233 22.54 15.99 -12.60
CA THR A 233 21.14 15.60 -12.69
C THR A 233 20.98 14.10 -12.95
N ILE A 234 19.80 13.55 -12.62
CA ILE A 234 19.49 12.13 -12.85
C ILE A 234 19.53 11.81 -14.37
N GLN A 235 19.11 12.74 -15.23
CA GLN A 235 19.16 12.58 -16.67
C GLN A 235 20.59 12.45 -17.19
N GLN A 236 21.51 13.28 -16.68
CA GLN A 236 22.93 13.19 -17.05
C GLN A 236 23.52 11.85 -16.59
N ALA A 237 23.20 11.42 -15.36
CA ALA A 237 23.65 10.12 -14.85
C ALA A 237 23.07 8.96 -15.68
N GLN A 238 21.81 9.00 -16.05
CA GLN A 238 21.18 7.98 -16.91
C GLN A 238 21.85 7.91 -18.27
N THR A 239 22.07 9.06 -18.93
CA THR A 239 22.71 9.12 -20.26
C THR A 239 24.14 8.55 -20.24
N GLU A 240 24.92 8.87 -19.23
CA GLU A 240 26.29 8.34 -19.10
C GLU A 240 26.26 6.84 -18.84
N MET A 241 25.40 6.38 -17.92
CA MET A 241 25.25 4.95 -17.61
C MET A 241 24.75 4.15 -18.81
N ASP A 242 23.84 4.70 -19.62
CA ASP A 242 23.39 4.09 -20.88
C ASP A 242 24.54 3.95 -21.89
N THR A 243 25.44 4.95 -21.96
CA THR A 243 26.65 4.91 -22.82
C THR A 243 27.60 3.80 -22.35
N ILE A 244 27.83 3.68 -21.05
CA ILE A 244 28.69 2.63 -20.48
C ILE A 244 28.03 1.25 -20.74
N ALA A 245 26.72 1.11 -20.48
CA ALA A 245 26.01 -0.14 -20.71
C ALA A 245 26.05 -0.59 -22.18
N ALA A 246 25.88 0.35 -23.14
CA ALA A 246 25.98 0.05 -24.57
C ALA A 246 27.38 -0.47 -24.95
N ARG A 247 28.45 0.12 -24.39
CA ARG A 247 29.84 -0.34 -24.58
C ARG A 247 30.06 -1.74 -24.01
N LEU A 248 29.56 -2.00 -22.78
CA LEU A 248 29.64 -3.31 -22.15
C LEU A 248 28.84 -4.38 -22.90
N ALA A 249 27.72 -4.01 -23.52
CA ALA A 249 26.92 -4.92 -24.33
C ALA A 249 27.65 -5.33 -25.65
N GLN A 250 28.50 -4.44 -26.21
CA GLN A 250 29.34 -4.76 -27.35
C GLN A 250 30.54 -5.63 -26.95
N GLN A 251 31.10 -5.37 -25.78
CA GLN A 251 32.29 -6.07 -25.28
C GLN A 251 32.00 -7.49 -24.77
N TYR A 252 30.82 -7.66 -24.13
CA TYR A 252 30.42 -8.91 -23.44
C TYR A 252 29.08 -9.39 -23.94
N THR A 253 29.01 -10.56 -24.57
CA THR A 253 27.76 -11.19 -25.06
C THR A 253 26.73 -11.41 -23.94
N PHE A 254 27.20 -11.64 -22.72
CA PHE A 254 26.38 -11.77 -21.51
C PHE A 254 25.50 -10.51 -21.25
N ASN A 255 25.92 -9.36 -21.76
CA ASN A 255 25.20 -8.08 -21.60
C ASN A 255 24.34 -7.71 -22.83
N THR A 256 24.22 -8.58 -23.85
CA THR A 256 23.35 -8.34 -24.98
C THR A 256 21.91 -8.09 -24.51
N ASN A 257 21.30 -7.00 -24.99
CA ASN A 257 19.96 -6.54 -24.60
C ASN A 257 19.82 -6.16 -23.10
N TRP A 258 20.94 -5.91 -22.40
CA TRP A 258 20.93 -5.36 -21.06
C TRP A 258 21.39 -3.91 -21.07
N GLY A 259 20.65 -3.06 -20.40
CA GLY A 259 20.94 -1.66 -20.13
C GLY A 259 20.97 -1.38 -18.64
N VAL A 260 20.95 -0.11 -18.29
CA VAL A 260 20.97 0.38 -16.90
C VAL A 260 19.74 1.25 -16.64
N ASN A 261 19.26 1.26 -15.40
CA ASN A 261 18.20 2.15 -14.96
C ASN A 261 18.63 2.82 -13.64
N VAL A 262 18.76 4.15 -13.67
CA VAL A 262 19.14 4.97 -12.51
C VAL A 262 17.88 5.49 -11.85
N VAL A 263 17.57 5.00 -10.65
CA VAL A 263 16.33 5.29 -9.93
C VAL A 263 16.62 6.12 -8.68
N PRO A 264 16.05 7.34 -8.55
CA PRO A 264 16.18 8.12 -7.32
C PRO A 264 15.69 7.34 -6.09
N LEU A 265 16.41 7.45 -4.97
CA LEU A 265 16.08 6.79 -3.72
C LEU A 265 14.61 7.03 -3.33
N ARG A 266 14.14 8.27 -3.44
CA ARG A 266 12.75 8.63 -3.16
C ARG A 266 11.77 7.84 -4.04
N THR A 267 12.05 7.72 -5.32
CA THR A 267 11.21 6.96 -6.27
C THR A 267 11.22 5.47 -5.95
N GLN A 268 12.38 4.93 -5.55
CA GLN A 268 12.52 3.53 -5.14
C GLN A 268 11.60 3.16 -3.98
N PHE A 269 11.59 3.98 -2.93
CA PHE A 269 10.76 3.73 -1.75
C PHE A 269 9.28 4.10 -1.93
N THR A 270 8.97 5.12 -2.74
CA THR A 270 7.62 5.68 -2.79
C THR A 270 6.88 5.38 -4.09
N GLY A 271 7.56 4.91 -5.15
CA GLY A 271 7.01 4.80 -6.51
C GLY A 271 5.69 4.03 -6.58
N GLU A 272 5.62 2.87 -5.95
CA GLU A 272 4.42 2.02 -5.95
C GLU A 272 3.30 2.53 -5.03
N ILE A 273 3.66 3.25 -3.95
CA ILE A 273 2.70 3.68 -2.92
C ILE A 273 2.15 5.07 -3.23
N ARG A 274 2.89 5.88 -4.00
CA ARG A 274 2.55 7.27 -4.29
C ARG A 274 1.17 7.44 -4.93
N ARG A 275 0.85 6.66 -5.95
CA ARG A 275 -0.44 6.73 -6.65
C ARG A 275 -1.62 6.38 -5.75
N PRO A 276 -1.63 5.23 -5.03
CA PRO A 276 -2.67 4.91 -4.06
C PRO A 276 -2.86 5.98 -2.99
N LEU A 277 -1.79 6.54 -2.41
CA LEU A 277 -1.87 7.57 -1.39
C LEU A 277 -2.45 8.89 -1.93
N LEU A 278 -2.10 9.31 -3.15
CA LEU A 278 -2.69 10.49 -3.77
C LEU A 278 -4.18 10.31 -4.08
N ILE A 279 -4.59 9.11 -4.49
CA ILE A 279 -6.01 8.78 -4.70
C ILE A 279 -6.77 8.85 -3.38
N LEU A 280 -6.23 8.27 -2.30
CA LEU A 280 -6.83 8.36 -0.96
C LEU A 280 -6.89 9.80 -0.45
N LEU A 281 -5.86 10.62 -0.70
CA LEU A 281 -5.86 12.04 -0.35
C LEU A 281 -6.95 12.79 -1.13
N GLY A 282 -7.13 12.51 -2.41
CA GLY A 282 -8.24 13.04 -3.22
C GLY A 282 -9.60 12.61 -2.69
N ALA A 283 -9.74 11.35 -2.30
CA ALA A 283 -10.98 10.81 -1.74
C ALA A 283 -11.39 11.51 -0.43
N VAL A 284 -10.45 11.69 0.52
CA VAL A 284 -10.75 12.44 1.75
C VAL A 284 -10.97 13.94 1.49
N GLY A 285 -10.33 14.49 0.45
CA GLY A 285 -10.63 15.83 -0.05
C GLY A 285 -12.09 15.97 -0.50
N PHE A 286 -12.63 14.98 -1.20
CA PHE A 286 -14.06 14.95 -1.57
C PHE A 286 -14.96 14.84 -0.34
N VAL A 287 -14.60 14.02 0.66
CA VAL A 287 -15.33 13.96 1.94
C VAL A 287 -15.34 15.33 2.62
N LEU A 288 -14.21 16.05 2.63
CA LEU A 288 -14.14 17.40 3.18
C LEU A 288 -15.05 18.38 2.41
N LEU A 289 -15.06 18.33 1.09
CA LEU A 289 -15.94 19.19 0.26
C LEU A 289 -17.42 18.93 0.55
N ILE A 290 -17.80 17.65 0.75
CA ILE A 290 -19.17 17.28 1.16
C ILE A 290 -19.47 17.85 2.56
N ALA A 291 -18.56 17.70 3.53
CA ALA A 291 -18.70 18.27 4.87
C ALA A 291 -18.88 19.79 4.82
N CYS A 292 -18.07 20.45 4.01
CA CYS A 292 -18.11 21.89 3.80
C CYS A 292 -19.42 22.35 3.18
N ALA A 293 -19.91 21.65 2.17
CA ALA A 293 -21.21 21.95 1.57
C ALA A 293 -22.37 21.78 2.57
N ASN A 294 -22.29 20.80 3.48
CA ASN A 294 -23.24 20.63 4.59
C ASN A 294 -23.23 21.84 5.53
N VAL A 295 -22.03 22.24 5.96
CA VAL A 295 -21.88 23.41 6.85
C VAL A 295 -22.36 24.69 6.17
N ALA A 296 -22.02 24.91 4.89
CA ALA A 296 -22.49 26.04 4.12
C ALA A 296 -24.04 26.07 4.03
N ASN A 297 -24.66 24.93 3.74
CA ASN A 297 -26.13 24.82 3.72
C ASN A 297 -26.76 25.15 5.08
N LEU A 298 -26.17 24.70 6.19
CA LEU A 298 -26.64 25.02 7.54
C LEU A 298 -26.45 26.50 7.88
N LEU A 299 -25.32 27.12 7.51
CA LEU A 299 -25.05 28.51 7.73
C LEU A 299 -25.98 29.42 6.88
N LEU A 300 -26.25 29.05 5.61
CA LEU A 300 -27.22 29.74 4.76
C LEU A 300 -28.65 29.67 5.31
N ALA A 301 -29.04 28.50 5.87
CA ALA A 301 -30.35 28.34 6.53
C ALA A 301 -30.46 29.29 7.74
N ARG A 302 -29.39 29.40 8.53
CA ARG A 302 -29.30 30.30 9.70
C ARG A 302 -29.32 31.80 9.29
N ALA A 303 -28.57 32.18 8.26
CA ALA A 303 -28.54 33.54 7.75
C ALA A 303 -29.91 33.99 7.29
N SER A 304 -30.67 33.10 6.63
CA SER A 304 -32.06 33.37 6.20
C SER A 304 -33.01 33.57 7.39
N ALA A 305 -32.85 32.83 8.48
CA ALA A 305 -33.68 33.01 9.70
C ALA A 305 -33.37 34.34 10.43
N ARG A 306 -32.20 34.92 10.21
CA ARG A 306 -31.75 36.20 10.82
C ARG A 306 -31.93 37.41 9.89
N ARG A 307 -32.67 37.29 8.80
CA ARG A 307 -32.83 38.37 7.82
C ARG A 307 -33.36 39.65 8.47
N ARG A 308 -34.37 39.56 9.32
CA ARG A 308 -34.93 40.73 10.03
C ARG A 308 -33.89 41.41 10.94
N GLU A 309 -33.12 40.63 11.69
CA GLU A 309 -32.06 41.16 12.58
C GLU A 309 -30.97 41.89 11.75
N ILE A 310 -30.53 41.31 10.63
CA ILE A 310 -29.52 41.90 9.74
C ILE A 310 -30.08 43.20 9.10
N ALA A 311 -31.32 43.18 8.62
CA ALA A 311 -31.97 44.32 8.02
C ALA A 311 -32.08 45.52 9.01
N VAL A 312 -32.47 45.27 10.27
CA VAL A 312 -32.50 46.31 11.34
C VAL A 312 -31.10 46.86 11.59
N ARG A 313 -30.05 46.02 11.65
CA ARG A 313 -28.68 46.49 11.85
C ARG A 313 -28.17 47.34 10.69
N VAL A 314 -28.46 46.96 9.44
CA VAL A 314 -28.12 47.74 8.23
C VAL A 314 -28.90 49.06 8.23
N GLY A 315 -30.19 49.05 8.62
CA GLY A 315 -31.00 50.26 8.75
C GLY A 315 -30.51 51.23 9.84
N LEU A 316 -29.86 50.72 10.89
CA LEU A 316 -29.18 51.48 11.93
C LEU A 316 -27.75 51.91 11.56
N GLY A 317 -27.32 51.74 10.28
CA GLY A 317 -26.02 52.21 9.78
C GLY A 317 -24.85 51.23 9.91
N ALA A 318 -25.12 49.94 10.17
CA ALA A 318 -24.04 48.95 10.21
C ALA A 318 -23.40 48.71 8.82
N ASN A 319 -22.08 48.87 8.71
CA ASN A 319 -21.35 48.64 7.46
C ASN A 319 -21.47 47.15 7.04
N ARG A 320 -21.78 46.90 5.76
CA ARG A 320 -21.87 45.55 5.15
C ARG A 320 -20.63 44.71 5.40
N TRP A 321 -19.44 45.29 5.36
CA TRP A 321 -18.17 44.62 5.66
C TRP A 321 -18.10 44.13 7.11
N ARG A 322 -18.67 44.85 8.07
CA ARG A 322 -18.69 44.42 9.48
C ARG A 322 -19.57 43.20 9.67
N ILE A 323 -20.69 43.10 8.94
CA ILE A 323 -21.57 41.93 8.97
C ILE A 323 -20.88 40.72 8.31
N ALA A 324 -20.25 40.94 7.13
CA ALA A 324 -19.49 39.88 6.46
C ALA A 324 -18.35 39.35 7.34
N ARG A 325 -17.56 40.22 7.96
CA ARG A 325 -16.49 39.85 8.87
C ARG A 325 -17.00 39.04 10.06
N GLN A 326 -18.11 39.42 10.65
CA GLN A 326 -18.72 38.70 11.77
C GLN A 326 -19.14 37.29 11.36
N LEU A 327 -19.80 37.09 10.20
CA LEU A 327 -20.20 35.78 9.68
C LEU A 327 -18.98 34.90 9.35
N LEU A 328 -17.94 35.50 8.76
CA LEU A 328 -16.68 34.81 8.51
C LEU A 328 -16.00 34.36 9.80
N THR A 329 -15.97 35.21 10.83
CA THR A 329 -15.42 34.89 12.15
C THR A 329 -16.19 33.72 12.80
N GLU A 330 -17.54 33.71 12.73
CA GLU A 330 -18.35 32.58 13.22
C GLU A 330 -18.01 31.29 12.48
N SER A 331 -17.82 31.32 11.16
CA SER A 331 -17.49 30.16 10.32
C SER A 331 -16.08 29.65 10.61
N VAL A 332 -15.09 30.54 10.70
CA VAL A 332 -13.69 30.18 11.01
C VAL A 332 -13.60 29.60 12.42
N LEU A 333 -14.29 30.17 13.40
CA LEU A 333 -14.32 29.66 14.77
C LEU A 333 -14.88 28.24 14.82
N LEU A 334 -15.99 27.99 14.12
CA LEU A 334 -16.59 26.67 14.00
C LEU A 334 -15.64 25.65 13.36
N SER A 335 -14.95 26.07 12.29
CA SER A 335 -13.99 25.22 11.59
C SER A 335 -12.73 24.95 12.40
N VAL A 336 -12.23 25.91 13.18
CA VAL A 336 -11.08 25.72 14.07
C VAL A 336 -11.43 24.75 15.21
N ILE A 337 -12.62 24.91 15.81
CA ILE A 337 -13.09 23.95 16.85
C ILE A 337 -13.25 22.55 16.24
N GLY A 338 -13.86 22.44 15.05
CA GLY A 338 -13.99 21.20 14.31
C GLY A 338 -12.64 20.60 13.93
N GLY A 339 -11.66 21.43 13.56
CA GLY A 339 -10.28 21.04 13.28
C GLY A 339 -9.55 20.52 14.51
N THR A 340 -9.71 21.15 15.67
CA THR A 340 -9.13 20.70 16.94
C THR A 340 -9.69 19.33 17.34
N LEU A 341 -11.00 19.12 17.25
CA LEU A 341 -11.62 17.82 17.46
C LEU A 341 -11.18 16.82 16.37
N GLY A 342 -10.98 17.30 15.13
CA GLY A 342 -10.47 16.54 14.00
C GLY A 342 -9.05 16.00 14.25
N VAL A 343 -8.18 16.73 14.95
CA VAL A 343 -6.86 16.23 15.35
C VAL A 343 -6.98 15.02 16.28
N LEU A 344 -7.93 15.03 17.21
CA LEU A 344 -8.18 13.87 18.09
C LEU A 344 -8.65 12.65 17.27
N VAL A 345 -9.59 12.86 16.32
CA VAL A 345 -10.04 11.79 15.43
C VAL A 345 -8.89 11.30 14.55
N ALA A 346 -8.05 12.21 14.05
CA ALA A 346 -6.86 11.85 13.27
C ALA A 346 -5.86 11.02 14.08
N TRP A 347 -5.63 11.37 15.34
CA TRP A 347 -4.73 10.63 16.23
C TRP A 347 -5.21 9.17 16.46
N TRP A 348 -6.51 8.98 16.70
CA TRP A 348 -7.10 7.65 16.79
C TRP A 348 -7.09 6.94 15.42
N GLY A 349 -7.45 7.65 14.37
CA GLY A 349 -7.46 7.15 12.99
C GLY A 349 -6.07 6.69 12.54
N THR A 350 -5.01 7.44 12.83
CA THR A 350 -3.64 7.02 12.47
C THR A 350 -3.21 5.77 13.23
N LYS A 351 -3.54 5.63 14.53
CA LYS A 351 -3.28 4.40 15.29
C LYS A 351 -4.03 3.20 14.69
N ALA A 352 -5.30 3.38 14.34
CA ALA A 352 -6.09 2.33 13.70
C ALA A 352 -5.52 1.97 12.31
N LEU A 353 -5.12 2.97 11.51
CA LEU A 353 -4.48 2.75 10.21
C LEU A 353 -3.19 1.95 10.33
N VAL A 354 -2.34 2.29 11.31
CA VAL A 354 -1.09 1.55 11.58
C VAL A 354 -1.38 0.12 12.04
N ALA A 355 -2.35 -0.08 12.93
CA ALA A 355 -2.71 -1.41 13.43
C ALA A 355 -3.33 -2.32 12.34
N LEU A 356 -4.04 -1.74 11.38
CA LEU A 356 -4.67 -2.46 10.26
C LEU A 356 -3.77 -2.54 9.02
N SER A 357 -2.61 -1.86 9.03
CA SER A 357 -1.70 -1.84 7.88
C SER A 357 -0.99 -3.18 7.72
N PRO A 358 -0.79 -3.64 6.48
CA PRO A 358 0.04 -4.80 6.22
C PRO A 358 1.48 -4.60 6.72
N PRO A 359 2.14 -5.66 7.25
CA PRO A 359 3.53 -5.59 7.71
C PRO A 359 4.50 -5.11 6.63
N ALA A 360 4.19 -5.34 5.36
CA ALA A 360 4.97 -4.87 4.22
C ALA A 360 5.01 -3.34 4.06
N LEU A 361 4.14 -2.60 4.76
CA LEU A 361 4.13 -1.13 4.79
C LEU A 361 4.85 -0.63 6.06
N ILE A 362 6.09 -1.04 6.27
CA ILE A 362 6.92 -0.81 7.47
C ILE A 362 7.02 0.69 7.85
N ASP A 363 7.02 1.59 6.87
CA ASP A 363 7.11 3.03 7.13
C ASP A 363 5.87 3.62 7.82
N LEU A 364 4.74 2.90 7.85
CA LEU A 364 3.55 3.36 8.57
C LEU A 364 3.74 3.38 10.10
N GLN A 365 4.67 2.62 10.66
CA GLN A 365 5.00 2.69 12.10
C GLN A 365 5.56 4.05 12.52
N ARG A 366 6.07 4.84 11.57
CA ARG A 366 6.59 6.19 11.79
C ARG A 366 5.54 7.29 11.63
N VAL A 367 4.29 6.94 11.35
CA VAL A 367 3.20 7.90 11.19
C VAL A 367 2.83 8.49 12.55
N ALA A 368 3.02 9.80 12.67
CA ALA A 368 2.66 10.54 13.88
C ALA A 368 2.09 11.91 13.50
N VAL A 369 1.24 12.42 14.38
CA VAL A 369 0.75 13.81 14.28
C VAL A 369 1.89 14.72 14.77
N ASN A 370 2.58 15.36 13.84
CA ASN A 370 3.71 16.24 14.06
C ASN A 370 3.38 17.69 13.68
N LEU A 371 4.31 18.62 13.88
CA LEU A 371 4.10 20.04 13.61
C LEU A 371 3.64 20.37 12.18
N PRO A 372 4.23 19.80 11.11
CA PRO A 372 3.72 19.95 9.74
C PRO A 372 2.25 19.52 9.57
N VAL A 373 1.86 18.40 10.20
CA VAL A 373 0.47 17.90 10.17
C VAL A 373 -0.48 18.86 10.88
N LEU A 374 -0.07 19.40 12.05
CA LEU A 374 -0.87 20.41 12.77
C LEU A 374 -0.99 21.70 11.95
N GLY A 375 0.08 22.14 11.30
CA GLY A 375 0.07 23.29 10.38
C GLY A 375 -0.88 23.08 9.21
N PHE A 376 -0.85 21.90 8.58
CA PHE A 376 -1.79 21.51 7.53
C PHE A 376 -3.23 21.51 8.04
N THR A 377 -3.51 20.92 9.19
CA THR A 377 -4.86 20.88 9.77
C THR A 377 -5.40 22.28 10.04
N LEU A 378 -4.57 23.17 10.61
CA LEU A 378 -4.95 24.56 10.84
C LEU A 378 -5.23 25.29 9.53
N ALA A 379 -4.37 25.13 8.52
CA ALA A 379 -4.56 25.71 7.19
C ALA A 379 -5.88 25.23 6.56
N VAL A 380 -6.14 23.92 6.57
CA VAL A 380 -7.40 23.34 6.06
C VAL A 380 -8.60 23.88 6.83
N ALA A 381 -8.56 23.95 8.17
CA ALA A 381 -9.65 24.48 8.98
C ALA A 381 -9.94 25.95 8.66
N VAL A 382 -8.90 26.79 8.55
CA VAL A 382 -9.05 28.21 8.22
C VAL A 382 -9.59 28.40 6.81
N ILE A 383 -9.01 27.73 5.81
CA ILE A 383 -9.45 27.81 4.41
C ILE A 383 -10.91 27.35 4.29
N THR A 384 -11.27 26.23 4.92
CA THR A 384 -12.64 25.72 4.99
C THR A 384 -13.60 26.78 5.57
N GLY A 385 -13.26 27.36 6.74
CA GLY A 385 -14.06 28.38 7.38
C GLY A 385 -14.25 29.65 6.52
N LEU A 386 -13.19 30.08 5.82
CA LEU A 386 -13.24 31.24 4.91
C LEU A 386 -14.05 30.94 3.65
N VAL A 387 -13.77 29.90 2.92
CA VAL A 387 -14.41 29.56 1.64
C VAL A 387 -15.91 29.35 1.81
N PHE A 388 -16.32 28.59 2.82
CA PHE A 388 -17.74 28.28 3.03
C PHE A 388 -18.47 29.29 3.89
N GLY A 389 -17.75 30.11 4.66
CA GLY A 389 -18.30 31.31 5.29
C GLY A 389 -18.55 32.46 4.30
N LEU A 390 -17.87 32.47 3.14
CA LEU A 390 -18.02 33.51 2.11
C LEU A 390 -19.42 33.49 1.46
N ALA A 391 -20.01 32.31 1.24
CA ALA A 391 -21.34 32.21 0.60
C ALA A 391 -22.45 32.88 1.44
N PRO A 392 -22.61 32.65 2.76
CA PRO A 392 -23.54 33.39 3.60
C PRO A 392 -23.19 34.88 3.73
N ALA A 393 -21.89 35.21 3.79
CA ALA A 393 -21.44 36.60 3.88
C ALA A 393 -21.80 37.41 2.63
N LEU A 394 -21.59 36.86 1.43
CA LEU A 394 -21.96 37.49 0.16
C LEU A 394 -23.48 37.61 0.02
N GLU A 395 -24.27 36.62 0.44
CA GLU A 395 -25.73 36.71 0.42
C GLU A 395 -26.23 37.79 1.37
N ALA A 396 -25.64 37.90 2.57
CA ALA A 396 -25.98 38.94 3.55
C ALA A 396 -25.62 40.37 3.09
N THR A 397 -24.64 40.56 2.20
CA THR A 397 -24.26 41.88 1.70
C THR A 397 -25.08 42.36 0.48
N ARG A 398 -25.79 41.49 -0.21
CA ARG A 398 -26.59 41.76 -1.40
C ARG A 398 -28.03 42.23 -1.08
N PHE A 399 -28.38 42.50 0.20
CA PHE A 399 -29.70 42.94 0.58
C PHE A 399 -29.94 44.39 0.19
N ASP A 400 -31.06 44.63 -0.55
CA ASP A 400 -31.59 45.92 -0.79
C ASP A 400 -32.66 46.25 0.26
N LEU A 401 -32.49 47.37 0.97
CA LEU A 401 -33.38 47.84 2.04
C LEU A 401 -34.79 48.12 1.53
N HIS A 402 -34.95 48.55 0.27
CA HIS A 402 -36.23 48.84 -0.35
C HIS A 402 -37.14 47.64 -0.52
N ASP A 403 -36.56 46.45 -0.84
CA ASP A 403 -37.33 45.23 -1.04
C ASP A 403 -37.76 44.57 0.28
N SER A 404 -37.00 44.82 1.35
CA SER A 404 -37.28 44.22 2.68
C SER A 404 -38.35 44.91 3.49
N LEU A 405 -38.66 46.16 3.16
CA LEU A 405 -39.67 47.02 3.85
C LEU A 405 -41.01 47.01 3.14
N LYS A 406 -41.10 46.59 1.89
CA LYS A 406 -42.37 46.34 1.19
C LYS A 406 -42.94 44.99 1.57
N GLU A 407 -43.72 44.94 2.62
CA GLU A 407 -44.61 43.83 2.93
C GLU A 407 -45.54 43.55 1.74
N GLY A 408 -45.36 42.44 1.03
CA GLY A 408 -46.26 41.99 -0.01
C GLY A 408 -45.68 41.45 -1.30
N GLY A 409 -44.35 41.52 -1.54
CA GLY A 409 -43.72 41.09 -2.79
C GLY A 409 -43.48 39.60 -2.89
N LYS A 410 -44.31 38.87 -3.65
CA LYS A 410 -44.33 37.43 -3.89
C LYS A 410 -43.11 36.84 -4.61
N ASN A 411 -42.02 37.60 -4.91
CA ASN A 411 -40.96 37.13 -5.83
C ASN A 411 -39.50 37.45 -5.47
N VAL A 412 -39.14 37.78 -4.22
CA VAL A 412 -37.77 38.14 -3.86
C VAL A 412 -37.09 37.03 -3.01
N GLY A 413 -36.78 35.95 -3.63
CA GLY A 413 -36.06 34.80 -2.96
C GLY A 413 -35.25 33.91 -3.87
N GLY A 414 -34.95 34.31 -5.12
CA GLY A 414 -34.37 33.41 -6.13
C GLY A 414 -32.89 33.01 -5.93
N GLY A 415 -32.09 33.86 -5.28
CA GLY A 415 -30.63 33.64 -5.20
C GLY A 415 -30.22 32.52 -4.25
N GLY A 416 -30.67 32.54 -3.01
CA GLY A 416 -30.24 31.57 -2.00
C GLY A 416 -30.72 30.12 -2.24
N HIS A 417 -31.82 29.93 -2.98
CA HIS A 417 -32.28 28.61 -3.38
C HIS A 417 -31.40 27.96 -4.44
N ARG A 418 -30.84 28.74 -5.39
CA ARG A 418 -29.95 28.24 -6.44
C ARG A 418 -28.63 27.73 -5.84
N VAL A 419 -28.01 28.48 -4.95
CA VAL A 419 -26.73 28.13 -4.28
C VAL A 419 -26.88 26.81 -3.48
N ARG A 420 -27.95 26.65 -2.71
CA ARG A 420 -28.23 25.42 -1.96
C ARG A 420 -28.47 24.19 -2.87
N ASN A 421 -29.17 24.39 -3.98
CA ASN A 421 -29.38 23.30 -4.95
C ASN A 421 -28.05 22.86 -5.55
N VAL A 422 -27.14 23.79 -5.88
CA VAL A 422 -25.79 23.48 -6.36
C VAL A 422 -25.01 22.66 -5.32
N PHE A 423 -25.03 23.04 -4.03
CA PHE A 423 -24.37 22.27 -2.99
C PHE A 423 -24.92 20.84 -2.87
N VAL A 424 -26.25 20.63 -2.93
CA VAL A 424 -26.84 19.30 -2.91
C VAL A 424 -26.40 18.49 -4.13
N ILE A 425 -26.45 19.05 -5.34
CA ILE A 425 -26.00 18.39 -6.57
C ILE A 425 -24.53 17.97 -6.45
N THR A 426 -23.66 18.89 -5.98
CA THR A 426 -22.23 18.62 -5.79
C THR A 426 -21.99 17.52 -4.76
N GLN A 427 -22.73 17.51 -3.63
CA GLN A 427 -22.61 16.47 -2.61
C GLN A 427 -22.98 15.08 -3.14
N VAL A 428 -24.12 15.00 -3.87
CA VAL A 428 -24.56 13.75 -4.49
C VAL A 428 -23.56 13.28 -5.54
N ALA A 429 -23.04 14.19 -6.36
CA ALA A 429 -22.04 13.87 -7.38
C ALA A 429 -20.74 13.38 -6.78
N LEU A 430 -20.20 14.05 -5.75
CA LEU A 430 -18.96 13.63 -5.07
C LEU A 430 -19.14 12.30 -4.32
N ALA A 431 -20.30 12.11 -3.67
CA ALA A 431 -20.61 10.84 -3.01
C ALA A 431 -20.69 9.70 -4.03
N LEU A 432 -21.29 9.94 -5.21
CA LEU A 432 -21.33 8.94 -6.28
C LEU A 432 -19.93 8.57 -6.78
N VAL A 433 -19.05 9.55 -7.01
CA VAL A 433 -17.67 9.30 -7.44
C VAL A 433 -16.93 8.41 -6.44
N LEU A 434 -17.07 8.69 -5.14
CA LEU A 434 -16.43 7.89 -4.09
C LEU A 434 -17.02 6.48 -4.02
N LEU A 435 -18.34 6.35 -4.09
CA LEU A 435 -19.04 5.06 -4.04
C LEU A 435 -18.71 4.19 -5.26
N VAL A 436 -18.64 4.78 -6.46
CA VAL A 436 -18.22 4.07 -7.68
C VAL A 436 -16.77 3.61 -7.55
N GLY A 437 -15.86 4.49 -7.09
CA GLY A 437 -14.46 4.13 -6.86
C GLY A 437 -14.30 2.98 -5.85
N ALA A 438 -15.02 3.05 -4.72
CA ALA A 438 -15.03 1.98 -3.72
C ALA A 438 -15.62 0.67 -4.28
N GLY A 439 -16.73 0.76 -5.00
CA GLY A 439 -17.37 -0.40 -5.62
C GLY A 439 -16.46 -1.12 -6.62
N LEU A 440 -15.72 -0.37 -7.45
CA LEU A 440 -14.72 -0.92 -8.37
C LEU A 440 -13.59 -1.63 -7.63
N LEU A 441 -13.01 -1.02 -6.57
CA LEU A 441 -11.93 -1.63 -5.80
C LEU A 441 -12.41 -2.87 -5.03
N VAL A 442 -13.60 -2.85 -4.44
CA VAL A 442 -14.17 -4.02 -3.76
C VAL A 442 -14.43 -5.15 -4.75
N ARG A 443 -14.97 -4.85 -5.93
CA ARG A 443 -15.18 -5.85 -6.97
C ARG A 443 -13.87 -6.42 -7.51
N SER A 444 -12.87 -5.56 -7.72
CA SER A 444 -11.51 -5.95 -8.11
C SER A 444 -10.88 -6.87 -7.05
N LEU A 445 -11.01 -6.53 -5.76
CA LEU A 445 -10.53 -7.37 -4.66
C LEU A 445 -11.23 -8.74 -4.63
N ASN A 446 -12.55 -8.77 -4.80
CA ASN A 446 -13.30 -10.02 -4.83
C ASN A 446 -12.88 -10.90 -6.01
N ARG A 447 -12.65 -10.30 -7.19
CA ARG A 447 -12.09 -11.04 -8.34
C ARG A 447 -10.70 -11.58 -8.04
N LEU A 448 -9.82 -10.76 -7.48
CA LEU A 448 -8.47 -11.18 -7.11
C LEU A 448 -8.48 -12.33 -6.10
N GLN A 449 -9.38 -12.29 -5.11
CA GLN A 449 -9.53 -13.37 -4.12
C GLN A 449 -10.17 -14.64 -4.68
N SER A 450 -10.91 -14.54 -5.80
CA SER A 450 -11.51 -15.69 -6.49
C SER A 450 -10.55 -16.35 -7.50
N VAL A 451 -9.35 -15.80 -7.71
CA VAL A 451 -8.34 -16.43 -8.58
C VAL A 451 -7.89 -17.75 -7.95
N ASP A 452 -7.97 -18.82 -8.73
CA ASP A 452 -7.40 -20.10 -8.35
C ASP A 452 -5.86 -19.99 -8.32
N PRO A 453 -5.21 -20.17 -7.16
CA PRO A 453 -3.77 -20.16 -7.09
C PRO A 453 -3.09 -21.34 -7.81
N GLY A 454 -3.84 -22.37 -8.24
CA GLY A 454 -3.33 -23.57 -8.90
C GLY A 454 -2.87 -24.65 -7.91
N PHE A 455 -3.14 -24.47 -6.61
CA PHE A 455 -2.87 -25.45 -5.54
C PHE A 455 -3.87 -25.26 -4.39
N ASN A 456 -3.99 -26.23 -3.51
CA ASN A 456 -4.86 -26.10 -2.34
C ASN A 456 -4.11 -25.47 -1.16
N ALA A 457 -4.45 -24.22 -0.83
CA ALA A 457 -3.82 -23.48 0.25
C ALA A 457 -4.34 -23.83 1.65
N GLN A 458 -5.51 -24.48 1.76
CA GLN A 458 -6.14 -24.79 3.04
C GLN A 458 -5.33 -25.83 3.82
N ASN A 459 -5.25 -25.67 5.12
CA ASN A 459 -4.59 -26.60 6.03
C ASN A 459 -3.13 -26.90 5.65
N LEU A 460 -2.40 -25.90 5.13
CA LEU A 460 -0.99 -26.00 4.81
C LEU A 460 -0.16 -25.12 5.76
N LEU A 461 0.79 -25.75 6.47
CA LEU A 461 1.84 -25.05 7.23
C LEU A 461 3.12 -25.01 6.42
N THR A 462 3.79 -23.88 6.44
CA THR A 462 5.12 -23.68 5.88
C THR A 462 6.12 -23.46 7.01
N VAL A 463 7.23 -24.19 6.98
CA VAL A 463 8.31 -24.11 7.97
C VAL A 463 9.60 -23.85 7.23
N ARG A 464 10.13 -22.63 7.32
CA ARG A 464 11.39 -22.27 6.66
C ARG A 464 12.57 -22.67 7.53
N VAL A 465 13.56 -23.31 6.91
CA VAL A 465 14.81 -23.70 7.54
C VAL A 465 15.96 -23.29 6.62
N THR A 466 16.95 -22.57 7.14
CA THR A 466 18.16 -22.15 6.40
C THR A 466 19.37 -22.69 7.14
N LEU A 467 20.04 -23.65 6.53
CA LEU A 467 21.20 -24.31 7.12
C LEU A 467 22.46 -23.43 6.99
N PRO A 468 23.25 -23.23 8.05
CA PRO A 468 24.49 -22.47 7.98
C PRO A 468 25.54 -23.23 7.16
N THR A 469 26.07 -22.58 6.13
CA THR A 469 27.07 -23.18 5.23
C THR A 469 28.32 -23.62 5.95
N SER A 470 28.73 -22.96 7.03
CA SER A 470 29.89 -23.34 7.84
C SER A 470 29.79 -24.69 8.52
N ARG A 471 28.57 -25.18 8.83
CA ARG A 471 28.33 -26.48 9.46
C ARG A 471 27.85 -27.54 8.46
N TYR A 472 27.10 -27.05 7.49
CA TYR A 472 26.52 -27.85 6.41
C TYR A 472 27.21 -27.52 5.07
N GLU A 473 28.58 -27.52 5.05
CA GLU A 473 29.35 -27.18 3.84
C GLU A 473 29.12 -28.21 2.73
N GLU A 474 29.15 -29.50 3.13
CA GLU A 474 28.97 -30.61 2.20
C GLU A 474 27.51 -30.77 1.76
N GLU A 475 27.26 -30.90 0.47
CA GLU A 475 25.90 -31.09 -0.09
C GLU A 475 25.18 -32.31 0.49
N PRO A 476 25.82 -33.49 0.68
CA PRO A 476 25.15 -34.66 1.28
C PRO A 476 24.60 -34.43 2.68
N LYS A 477 25.25 -33.59 3.48
CA LYS A 477 24.76 -33.24 4.83
C LYS A 477 23.47 -32.43 4.77
N ARG A 478 23.36 -31.49 3.79
CA ARG A 478 22.15 -30.70 3.56
C ARG A 478 21.01 -31.58 3.08
N ILE A 479 21.27 -32.46 2.11
CA ILE A 479 20.30 -33.41 1.57
C ILE A 479 19.77 -34.30 2.71
N SER A 480 20.66 -34.90 3.49
CA SER A 480 20.30 -35.79 4.62
C SER A 480 19.47 -35.04 5.69
N PHE A 481 19.83 -33.80 6.02
CA PHE A 481 19.08 -33.02 7.00
C PHE A 481 17.63 -32.81 6.55
N PHE A 482 17.42 -32.30 5.31
CA PHE A 482 16.07 -32.03 4.82
C PHE A 482 15.25 -33.32 4.65
N GLN A 483 15.88 -34.41 4.19
CA GLN A 483 15.21 -35.71 4.09
C GLN A 483 14.69 -36.13 5.46
N GLN A 484 15.55 -36.14 6.49
CA GLN A 484 15.16 -36.53 7.86
C GLN A 484 14.09 -35.56 8.43
N ALA A 485 14.19 -34.24 8.13
CA ALA A 485 13.19 -33.27 8.57
C ALA A 485 11.81 -33.58 7.97
N ILE A 486 11.75 -33.83 6.66
CA ILE A 486 10.51 -34.18 5.96
C ILE A 486 9.92 -35.49 6.52
N ASP A 487 10.72 -36.54 6.65
CA ASP A 487 10.25 -37.84 7.13
C ASP A 487 9.72 -37.80 8.57
N ARG A 488 10.43 -37.10 9.49
CA ARG A 488 9.97 -36.90 10.87
C ARG A 488 8.75 -36.01 10.98
N MET A 489 8.66 -34.94 10.18
CA MET A 489 7.51 -34.07 10.16
C MET A 489 6.28 -34.77 9.57
N LYS A 490 6.45 -35.64 8.57
CA LYS A 490 5.37 -36.48 8.04
C LYS A 490 4.80 -37.46 9.10
N ALA A 491 5.61 -37.86 10.05
CA ALA A 491 5.19 -38.74 11.15
C ALA A 491 4.44 -38.01 12.29
N ILE A 492 4.33 -36.67 12.26
CA ILE A 492 3.60 -35.91 13.26
C ILE A 492 2.09 -36.25 13.18
N PRO A 493 1.42 -36.59 14.30
CA PRO A 493 -0.02 -36.83 14.29
C PRO A 493 -0.82 -35.65 13.68
N GLY A 494 -1.69 -35.95 12.72
CA GLY A 494 -2.49 -34.94 12.02
C GLY A 494 -1.86 -34.43 10.73
N VAL A 495 -0.60 -34.77 10.40
CA VAL A 495 0.01 -34.49 9.10
C VAL A 495 -0.37 -35.58 8.10
N GLU A 496 -0.86 -35.18 6.93
CA GLU A 496 -1.25 -36.08 5.82
C GLU A 496 -0.11 -36.26 4.81
N ALA A 497 0.57 -35.16 4.51
CA ALA A 497 1.68 -35.11 3.57
C ALA A 497 2.70 -34.04 3.98
N ALA A 498 3.97 -34.29 3.71
CA ALA A 498 5.06 -33.35 3.91
C ALA A 498 5.93 -33.33 2.66
N GLY A 499 6.36 -32.16 2.26
CA GLY A 499 7.27 -31.93 1.14
C GLY A 499 8.07 -30.65 1.35
N ALA A 500 9.03 -30.35 0.46
CA ALA A 500 9.84 -29.14 0.59
C ALA A 500 10.07 -28.45 -0.75
N ILE A 501 10.28 -27.12 -0.68
CA ILE A 501 10.63 -26.27 -1.81
C ILE A 501 11.59 -25.16 -1.36
N ASN A 502 12.51 -24.73 -2.23
CA ASN A 502 13.42 -23.61 -1.92
C ASN A 502 12.74 -22.23 -1.96
N THR A 503 11.82 -22.04 -2.90
CA THR A 503 11.10 -20.77 -3.11
C THR A 503 9.59 -21.00 -3.09
N PRO A 504 8.95 -21.00 -1.90
CA PRO A 504 7.52 -21.23 -1.80
C PRO A 504 6.71 -20.09 -2.43
N PRO A 505 5.51 -20.37 -2.96
CA PRO A 505 4.64 -19.34 -3.50
C PRO A 505 4.32 -18.21 -2.50
N PHE A 506 4.10 -16.99 -2.99
CA PHE A 506 3.70 -15.79 -2.23
C PHE A 506 4.70 -15.27 -1.18
N THR A 507 5.94 -15.76 -1.19
CA THR A 507 7.02 -15.24 -0.33
C THR A 507 7.80 -14.10 -0.98
N GLY A 508 7.54 -13.78 -2.25
CA GLY A 508 8.31 -12.81 -3.04
C GLY A 508 9.64 -13.36 -3.53
N LEU A 509 10.01 -14.58 -3.15
CA LEU A 509 11.21 -15.24 -3.60
C LEU A 509 11.00 -15.79 -5.02
N TYR A 510 11.94 -15.48 -5.91
CA TYR A 510 11.94 -16.00 -7.27
C TYR A 510 13.38 -16.17 -7.75
N SER A 511 13.68 -17.35 -8.25
CA SER A 511 14.94 -17.63 -8.91
C SER A 511 14.65 -17.95 -10.37
N GLY A 512 15.29 -17.26 -11.31
CA GLY A 512 15.07 -17.47 -12.73
C GLY A 512 16.40 -17.45 -13.49
N THR A 513 16.46 -18.27 -14.53
CA THR A 513 17.64 -18.36 -15.39
C THR A 513 17.24 -18.55 -16.85
N THR A 514 18.20 -18.53 -17.74
CA THR A 514 18.06 -19.02 -19.12
C THR A 514 18.15 -20.55 -19.13
N VAL A 515 17.47 -21.16 -20.07
CA VAL A 515 17.43 -22.60 -20.27
C VAL A 515 17.70 -22.95 -21.72
N GLU A 516 18.45 -24.02 -21.97
CA GLU A 516 18.60 -24.63 -23.28
C GLU A 516 17.76 -25.91 -23.34
N VAL A 517 17.14 -26.15 -24.47
CA VAL A 517 16.39 -27.38 -24.76
C VAL A 517 17.16 -28.16 -25.80
N ASP A 518 17.42 -29.45 -25.54
CA ASP A 518 18.16 -30.38 -26.42
C ASP A 518 19.53 -29.84 -26.91
N GLY A 519 20.18 -29.03 -26.06
CA GLY A 519 21.46 -28.40 -26.38
C GLY A 519 21.39 -27.25 -27.40
N GLN A 520 20.20 -26.79 -27.77
CA GLN A 520 20.05 -25.68 -28.71
C GLN A 520 20.33 -24.35 -28.01
N LYS A 521 21.45 -23.72 -28.36
CA LYS A 521 21.81 -22.36 -27.95
C LYS A 521 21.15 -21.35 -28.85
N LEU A 522 20.17 -20.65 -28.35
CA LEU A 522 19.55 -19.54 -29.07
C LEU A 522 20.45 -18.30 -29.04
N PRO A 523 20.35 -17.43 -30.08
CA PRO A 523 21.09 -16.19 -30.10
C PRO A 523 20.82 -15.31 -28.85
N PRO A 524 21.80 -14.50 -28.44
CA PRO A 524 21.61 -13.59 -27.32
C PRO A 524 20.36 -12.72 -27.50
N GLY A 525 19.52 -12.69 -26.47
CA GLY A 525 18.24 -11.98 -26.47
C GLY A 525 17.02 -12.80 -26.86
N GLN A 526 17.21 -13.97 -27.46
CA GLN A 526 16.16 -14.95 -27.77
C GLN A 526 16.17 -16.16 -26.81
N GLU A 527 17.05 -16.12 -25.80
CA GLU A 527 17.18 -17.22 -24.85
C GLU A 527 15.84 -17.54 -24.17
N LEU A 528 15.55 -18.86 -24.08
CA LEU A 528 14.40 -19.33 -23.29
C LEU A 528 14.64 -19.04 -21.80
N LYS A 529 13.58 -18.75 -21.09
CA LYS A 529 13.64 -18.41 -19.65
C LYS A 529 12.77 -19.37 -18.86
N THR A 530 13.24 -19.70 -17.66
CA THR A 530 12.49 -20.48 -16.69
C THR A 530 12.70 -19.96 -15.27
N GLY A 531 11.66 -20.00 -14.46
CA GLY A 531 11.82 -20.01 -13.01
C GLY A 531 12.42 -21.35 -12.60
N VAL A 532 13.30 -21.34 -11.62
CA VAL A 532 13.90 -22.55 -11.06
C VAL A 532 13.40 -22.77 -9.65
N CYS A 533 12.61 -23.82 -9.49
CA CYS A 533 12.17 -24.30 -8.20
C CYS A 533 12.87 -25.62 -7.91
N VAL A 534 13.37 -25.75 -6.67
CA VAL A 534 13.97 -27.00 -6.20
C VAL A 534 13.04 -27.63 -5.18
N THR A 535 12.65 -28.88 -5.43
CA THR A 535 11.64 -29.56 -4.60
C THR A 535 12.11 -30.95 -4.18
N ASP A 536 11.48 -31.48 -3.14
CA ASP A 536 11.51 -32.93 -2.90
C ASP A 536 10.38 -33.63 -3.68
N ALA A 537 10.42 -34.97 -3.73
CA ALA A 537 9.46 -35.78 -4.49
C ALA A 537 8.00 -35.64 -4.01
N ASN A 538 7.78 -35.32 -2.72
CA ASN A 538 6.46 -35.26 -2.11
C ASN A 538 5.81 -33.87 -2.18
N TYR A 539 6.54 -32.83 -2.65
CA TYR A 539 6.07 -31.43 -2.68
C TYR A 539 4.73 -31.28 -3.40
N PHE A 540 4.60 -31.84 -4.59
CA PHE A 540 3.40 -31.71 -5.42
C PHE A 540 2.17 -32.38 -4.76
N GLN A 541 2.37 -33.49 -4.07
CA GLN A 541 1.33 -34.16 -3.29
C GLN A 541 0.91 -33.29 -2.08
N ALA A 542 1.87 -32.74 -1.35
CA ALA A 542 1.59 -31.86 -0.21
C ALA A 542 0.84 -30.58 -0.64
N MET A 543 1.20 -30.00 -1.77
CA MET A 543 0.53 -28.81 -2.33
C MET A 543 -0.76 -29.14 -3.09
N GLN A 544 -1.01 -30.41 -3.44
CA GLN A 544 -2.09 -30.86 -4.31
C GLN A 544 -2.04 -30.19 -5.70
N ILE A 545 -0.82 -30.02 -6.24
CA ILE A 545 -0.61 -29.55 -7.62
C ILE A 545 -0.84 -30.74 -8.58
N PRO A 546 -1.78 -30.62 -9.55
CA PRO A 546 -2.11 -31.75 -10.43
C PRO A 546 -0.99 -32.05 -11.43
N LEU A 547 -0.76 -33.33 -11.69
CA LEU A 547 0.00 -33.79 -12.84
C LEU A 547 -0.88 -33.71 -14.10
N LYS A 548 -0.38 -33.08 -15.15
CA LYS A 548 -1.11 -32.91 -16.44
C LYS A 548 -0.66 -33.94 -17.47
N GLN A 549 0.64 -34.26 -17.52
CA GLN A 549 1.22 -35.19 -18.46
C GLN A 549 2.45 -35.85 -17.85
N GLY A 550 2.76 -37.12 -18.25
CA GLY A 550 3.90 -37.86 -17.77
C GLY A 550 3.74 -38.37 -16.33
N ARG A 551 4.77 -38.26 -15.53
CA ARG A 551 4.82 -38.75 -14.12
C ARG A 551 5.63 -37.81 -13.23
N PHE A 552 5.44 -37.88 -11.92
CA PHE A 552 6.36 -37.30 -10.95
C PHE A 552 7.64 -38.12 -10.84
N TYR A 553 8.74 -37.49 -10.44
CA TYR A 553 9.94 -38.24 -10.03
C TYR A 553 9.77 -38.83 -8.64
N THR A 554 10.42 -39.98 -8.42
CA THR A 554 10.43 -40.68 -7.15
C THR A 554 11.57 -40.19 -6.26
N GLN A 555 11.48 -40.43 -4.95
CA GLN A 555 12.58 -40.12 -4.03
C GLN A 555 13.85 -40.88 -4.39
N GLN A 556 13.74 -42.12 -4.90
CA GLN A 556 14.87 -42.92 -5.36
C GLN A 556 15.57 -42.27 -6.54
N GLU A 557 14.83 -41.85 -7.59
CA GLU A 557 15.39 -41.15 -8.76
C GLU A 557 16.09 -39.87 -8.36
N ALA A 558 15.50 -39.10 -7.42
CA ALA A 558 16.12 -37.90 -6.89
C ALA A 558 17.45 -38.20 -6.16
N THR A 559 17.48 -39.24 -5.33
CA THR A 559 18.68 -39.64 -4.56
C THR A 559 19.77 -40.21 -5.48
N GLU A 560 19.38 -40.99 -6.51
CA GLU A 560 20.30 -41.56 -7.52
C GLU A 560 20.77 -40.51 -8.54
N MET A 561 20.27 -39.25 -8.47
CA MET A 561 20.56 -38.16 -9.41
C MET A 561 20.36 -38.58 -10.87
N ARG A 562 19.14 -39.07 -11.19
CA ARG A 562 18.82 -39.57 -12.53
C ARG A 562 18.61 -38.49 -13.58
N HIS A 563 18.94 -37.21 -13.27
CA HIS A 563 18.82 -36.04 -14.14
C HIS A 563 17.43 -35.93 -14.77
N VAL A 564 16.42 -35.82 -13.91
CA VAL A 564 15.01 -35.66 -14.29
C VAL A 564 14.46 -34.33 -13.81
N VAL A 565 13.56 -33.74 -14.59
CA VAL A 565 12.96 -32.44 -14.30
C VAL A 565 11.47 -32.42 -14.63
N LEU A 566 10.68 -31.65 -13.87
CA LEU A 566 9.30 -31.37 -14.22
C LEU A 566 9.19 -29.92 -14.70
N VAL A 567 8.18 -29.65 -15.53
CA VAL A 567 7.87 -28.29 -16.00
C VAL A 567 6.39 -27.99 -15.82
N ASN A 568 6.02 -26.71 -15.76
CA ASN A 568 4.61 -26.34 -15.75
C ASN A 568 4.03 -26.17 -17.18
N GLU A 569 2.69 -26.04 -17.30
CA GLU A 569 2.02 -25.85 -18.60
C GLU A 569 2.49 -24.56 -19.30
N ALA A 570 2.77 -23.50 -18.54
CA ALA A 570 3.30 -22.24 -19.09
C ALA A 570 4.69 -22.40 -19.73
N PHE A 571 5.54 -23.28 -19.20
CA PHE A 571 6.84 -23.62 -19.81
C PHE A 571 6.63 -24.26 -21.19
N VAL A 572 5.76 -25.25 -21.26
CA VAL A 572 5.47 -25.95 -22.53
C VAL A 572 4.94 -24.97 -23.57
N LYS A 573 3.98 -24.13 -23.19
CA LYS A 573 3.36 -23.15 -24.10
C LYS A 573 4.34 -22.10 -24.59
N LYS A 574 5.17 -21.52 -23.70
CA LYS A 574 6.05 -20.39 -24.03
C LYS A 574 7.38 -20.84 -24.65
N ASN A 575 7.96 -21.95 -24.20
CA ASN A 575 9.30 -22.37 -24.58
C ASN A 575 9.32 -23.47 -25.62
N LEU A 576 8.25 -24.29 -25.71
CA LEU A 576 8.15 -25.41 -26.66
C LEU A 576 7.00 -25.24 -27.66
N GLY A 577 6.37 -24.07 -27.72
CA GLY A 577 5.27 -23.81 -28.66
C GLY A 577 4.03 -24.70 -28.48
N GLY A 578 3.93 -25.46 -27.40
CA GLY A 578 2.85 -26.42 -27.11
C GLY A 578 3.15 -27.85 -27.60
N GLU A 579 4.35 -28.13 -28.07
CA GLU A 579 4.79 -29.48 -28.45
C GLU A 579 4.87 -30.40 -27.22
N ASN A 580 4.93 -31.72 -27.45
CA ASN A 580 5.05 -32.69 -26.37
C ASN A 580 6.41 -32.55 -25.66
N PRO A 581 6.43 -32.18 -24.39
CA PRO A 581 7.68 -31.87 -23.68
C PRO A 581 8.42 -33.12 -23.18
N ILE A 582 7.75 -34.26 -23.08
CA ILE A 582 8.30 -35.46 -22.47
C ILE A 582 9.44 -36.03 -23.32
N GLY A 583 10.61 -36.26 -22.69
CA GLY A 583 11.82 -36.77 -23.30
C GLY A 583 12.81 -35.67 -23.77
N HIS A 584 12.38 -34.41 -23.87
CA HIS A 584 13.31 -33.31 -24.12
C HIS A 584 14.25 -33.10 -22.95
N LYS A 585 15.49 -32.69 -23.23
CA LYS A 585 16.50 -32.41 -22.19
C LYS A 585 16.66 -30.91 -21.94
N LEU A 586 16.61 -30.53 -20.67
CA LEU A 586 16.85 -29.16 -20.22
C LEU A 586 18.23 -28.99 -19.61
N THR A 587 18.92 -27.91 -20.00
CA THR A 587 20.17 -27.47 -19.37
C THR A 587 19.98 -26.07 -18.81
N ILE A 588 20.32 -25.88 -17.52
CA ILE A 588 20.34 -24.55 -16.85
C ILE A 588 21.76 -24.23 -16.41
N TYR A 589 22.09 -22.94 -16.31
CA TYR A 589 23.43 -22.48 -15.96
C TYR A 589 23.46 -21.82 -14.57
N MET A 590 23.03 -22.60 -13.55
CA MET A 590 23.05 -22.15 -12.15
C MET A 590 24.16 -22.78 -11.32
N LYS A 591 24.77 -23.88 -11.79
CA LYS A 591 25.90 -24.59 -11.24
C LYS A 591 26.88 -24.92 -12.39
N ASP A 592 28.17 -25.04 -12.12
CA ASP A 592 29.18 -25.22 -13.16
C ASP A 592 29.06 -26.56 -13.92
N GLU A 593 28.48 -27.58 -13.30
CA GLU A 593 28.35 -28.93 -13.84
C GLU A 593 26.92 -29.45 -13.66
N ILE A 594 25.96 -28.84 -14.33
CA ILE A 594 24.59 -29.40 -14.42
C ILE A 594 24.48 -30.18 -15.72
N GLU A 595 24.33 -31.50 -15.60
CA GLU A 595 24.03 -32.36 -16.74
C GLU A 595 22.61 -32.08 -17.27
N PRO A 596 22.39 -32.27 -18.59
CA PRO A 596 21.07 -32.12 -19.19
C PRO A 596 20.08 -33.07 -18.55
N SER A 597 18.99 -32.54 -17.97
CA SER A 597 17.97 -33.33 -17.28
C SER A 597 16.74 -33.52 -18.15
N GLU A 598 16.20 -34.73 -18.20
CA GLU A 598 15.07 -35.14 -19.01
C GLU A 598 13.73 -34.61 -18.43
N ILE A 599 12.90 -34.04 -19.23
CA ILE A 599 11.52 -33.68 -18.84
C ILE A 599 10.70 -34.95 -18.80
N ILE A 600 10.28 -35.36 -17.58
CA ILE A 600 9.48 -36.58 -17.37
C ILE A 600 8.02 -36.32 -17.04
N GLY A 601 7.66 -35.06 -16.79
CA GLY A 601 6.27 -34.71 -16.49
C GLY A 601 5.98 -33.22 -16.59
N VAL A 602 4.69 -32.93 -16.78
CA VAL A 602 4.12 -31.56 -16.79
C VAL A 602 3.15 -31.42 -15.63
N VAL A 603 3.38 -30.42 -14.81
CA VAL A 603 2.50 -30.09 -13.69
C VAL A 603 1.58 -28.90 -14.02
N GLY A 604 0.49 -28.79 -13.31
CA GLY A 604 -0.43 -27.66 -13.45
C GLY A 604 0.24 -26.31 -13.15
N ASP A 605 -0.22 -25.30 -13.84
CA ASP A 605 0.18 -23.92 -13.59
C ASP A 605 -0.27 -23.44 -12.20
N HIS A 606 0.59 -22.72 -11.49
CA HIS A 606 0.21 -22.08 -10.24
C HIS A 606 0.79 -20.65 -10.14
N LYS A 607 0.13 -19.83 -9.33
CA LYS A 607 0.56 -18.46 -9.03
C LYS A 607 1.71 -18.49 -8.04
N HIS A 608 2.87 -17.96 -8.42
CA HIS A 608 4.06 -17.97 -7.57
C HIS A 608 4.35 -16.64 -6.88
N LEU A 609 4.27 -15.53 -7.62
CA LEU A 609 4.66 -14.20 -7.12
C LEU A 609 3.49 -13.41 -6.52
N GLY A 610 2.30 -13.57 -7.07
CA GLY A 610 1.07 -12.89 -6.66
C GLY A 610 -0.11 -13.37 -7.46
N LEU A 611 -1.31 -13.26 -6.91
CA LEU A 611 -2.56 -13.64 -7.60
C LEU A 611 -2.82 -12.79 -8.85
N ASP A 612 -2.34 -11.55 -8.85
CA ASP A 612 -2.47 -10.58 -9.94
C ASP A 612 -1.41 -10.73 -11.04
N THR A 613 -0.41 -11.59 -10.85
CA THR A 613 0.66 -11.79 -11.84
C THR A 613 0.31 -12.87 -12.85
N SER A 614 0.88 -12.78 -14.06
CA SER A 614 0.84 -13.89 -15.04
C SER A 614 1.59 -15.09 -14.50
N VAL A 615 1.15 -16.29 -14.95
CA VAL A 615 1.93 -17.51 -14.70
C VAL A 615 3.17 -17.51 -15.59
N GLU A 616 4.32 -17.76 -14.98
CA GLU A 616 5.60 -17.82 -15.68
C GLU A 616 6.01 -19.27 -15.96
N PRO A 617 6.84 -19.52 -16.98
CA PRO A 617 7.52 -20.80 -17.19
C PRO A 617 8.34 -21.17 -15.96
N VAL A 618 8.14 -22.35 -15.42
CA VAL A 618 8.87 -22.86 -14.25
C VAL A 618 9.35 -24.29 -14.53
N SER A 619 10.57 -24.58 -14.13
CA SER A 619 11.15 -25.93 -14.06
C SER A 619 11.39 -26.33 -12.60
N TYR A 620 11.09 -27.58 -12.27
CA TYR A 620 11.17 -28.14 -10.91
C TYR A 620 12.24 -29.22 -10.88
N TRP A 621 13.27 -28.95 -10.11
CA TRP A 621 14.48 -29.76 -10.00
C TRP A 621 14.49 -30.54 -8.67
N PRO A 622 14.90 -31.83 -8.67
CA PRO A 622 15.12 -32.56 -7.42
C PRO A 622 16.19 -31.87 -6.56
N HIS A 623 15.94 -31.79 -5.24
CA HIS A 623 16.88 -31.14 -4.31
C HIS A 623 18.31 -31.71 -4.38
N PRO A 624 18.54 -33.06 -4.54
CA PRO A 624 19.90 -33.59 -4.69
C PRO A 624 20.64 -33.14 -5.95
N GLU A 625 19.97 -32.77 -7.02
CA GLU A 625 20.59 -32.22 -8.23
C GLU A 625 21.01 -30.78 -8.11
N LEU A 626 20.23 -29.98 -7.38
CA LEU A 626 20.47 -28.57 -7.17
C LEU A 626 20.32 -28.21 -5.69
N VAL A 627 21.37 -28.43 -4.91
CA VAL A 627 21.33 -28.37 -3.45
C VAL A 627 21.28 -26.92 -2.96
N TYR A 628 20.21 -26.56 -2.31
CA TYR A 628 20.05 -25.28 -1.63
C TYR A 628 20.22 -25.42 -0.10
N PRO A 629 20.85 -24.43 0.54
CA PRO A 629 20.97 -24.42 2.01
C PRO A 629 19.67 -24.03 2.71
N GLY A 630 18.75 -23.37 2.00
CA GLY A 630 17.47 -22.93 2.54
C GLY A 630 16.31 -23.59 1.82
N MET A 631 15.49 -24.36 2.58
CA MET A 631 14.26 -24.97 2.08
C MET A 631 13.08 -24.61 3.01
N THR A 632 11.90 -24.60 2.45
CA THR A 632 10.66 -24.48 3.20
C THR A 632 9.94 -25.81 3.16
N VAL A 633 9.79 -26.45 4.32
CA VAL A 633 8.99 -27.67 4.45
C VAL A 633 7.51 -27.27 4.47
N VAL A 634 6.70 -27.91 3.63
CA VAL A 634 5.24 -27.72 3.53
C VAL A 634 4.56 -28.94 4.14
N LEU A 635 3.69 -28.70 5.10
CA LEU A 635 2.96 -29.76 5.81
C LEU A 635 1.46 -29.62 5.54
N ARG A 636 0.86 -30.61 4.91
CA ARG A 636 -0.61 -30.70 4.80
C ARG A 636 -1.17 -31.41 6.02
N THR A 637 -2.18 -30.83 6.63
CA THR A 637 -2.78 -31.33 7.86
C THR A 637 -4.27 -31.64 7.68
N LYS A 638 -4.80 -32.55 8.54
CA LYS A 638 -6.24 -32.88 8.58
C LYS A 638 -7.13 -31.75 9.14
N GLY A 639 -6.54 -30.82 9.84
CA GLY A 639 -7.25 -29.72 10.52
C GLY A 639 -6.38 -28.47 10.56
N ASP A 640 -6.55 -27.64 11.60
CA ASP A 640 -5.80 -26.39 11.72
C ASP A 640 -4.29 -26.61 11.60
N ALA A 641 -3.71 -26.06 10.54
CA ALA A 641 -2.29 -26.18 10.26
C ALA A 641 -1.40 -25.57 11.35
N SER A 642 -1.88 -24.54 12.02
CA SER A 642 -1.11 -23.88 13.09
C SER A 642 -0.92 -24.77 14.33
N ALA A 643 -1.79 -25.75 14.55
CA ALA A 643 -1.73 -26.66 15.68
C ALA A 643 -0.49 -27.57 15.64
N VAL A 644 0.05 -27.88 14.45
CA VAL A 644 1.25 -28.73 14.32
C VAL A 644 2.56 -27.94 14.39
N ALA A 645 2.52 -26.61 14.43
CA ALA A 645 3.72 -25.77 14.45
C ALA A 645 4.67 -26.04 15.65
N PRO A 646 4.19 -26.27 16.89
CA PRO A 646 5.08 -26.63 18.00
C PRO A 646 5.80 -27.95 17.79
N ALA A 647 5.10 -28.97 17.27
CA ALA A 647 5.68 -30.29 16.99
C ALA A 647 6.70 -30.21 15.84
N ALA A 648 6.42 -29.46 14.79
CA ALA A 648 7.36 -29.22 13.70
C ALA A 648 8.64 -28.52 14.19
N ARG A 649 8.50 -27.59 15.15
CA ARG A 649 9.65 -26.92 15.79
C ARG A 649 10.50 -27.91 16.57
N GLU A 650 9.87 -28.80 17.31
CA GLU A 650 10.58 -29.82 18.10
C GLU A 650 11.35 -30.83 17.20
N VAL A 651 10.80 -31.19 16.05
CA VAL A 651 11.50 -32.03 15.06
C VAL A 651 12.82 -31.38 14.62
N ILE A 652 12.83 -30.10 14.30
CA ILE A 652 14.07 -29.40 13.91
C ILE A 652 15.05 -29.31 15.09
N ARG A 653 14.57 -28.97 16.29
CA ARG A 653 15.42 -28.96 17.51
C ARG A 653 16.03 -30.31 17.81
N ALA A 654 15.31 -31.41 17.60
CA ALA A 654 15.81 -32.77 17.81
C ALA A 654 16.83 -33.20 16.75
N LEU A 655 16.77 -32.61 15.53
CA LEU A 655 17.77 -32.81 14.48
C LEU A 655 19.05 -32.00 14.74
N ASP A 656 18.90 -30.78 15.12
CA ASP A 656 20.00 -29.85 15.43
C ASP A 656 19.54 -28.79 16.43
N PRO A 657 19.93 -28.88 17.73
CA PRO A 657 19.55 -27.91 18.75
C PRO A 657 20.03 -26.48 18.50
N GLN A 658 21.04 -26.28 17.66
CA GLN A 658 21.57 -24.95 17.32
C GLN A 658 20.99 -24.41 16.00
N GLN A 659 20.10 -25.17 15.35
CA GLN A 659 19.45 -24.73 14.14
C GLN A 659 18.19 -23.91 14.48
N PRO A 660 18.19 -22.61 14.25
CA PRO A 660 16.97 -21.83 14.40
C PRO A 660 15.98 -22.22 13.30
N ILE A 661 14.74 -22.05 13.63
CA ILE A 661 13.65 -22.15 12.66
C ILE A 661 13.34 -20.73 12.20
N GLY A 662 13.29 -20.56 10.91
CA GLY A 662 12.88 -19.31 10.30
C GLY A 662 11.39 -19.04 10.48
N GLU A 663 10.76 -18.49 9.49
CA GLU A 663 9.33 -18.16 9.54
C GLU A 663 8.46 -19.43 9.46
N ILE A 664 7.54 -19.56 10.42
CA ILE A 664 6.46 -20.54 10.37
C ILE A 664 5.16 -19.78 10.08
N SER A 665 4.51 -20.13 8.97
CA SER A 665 3.30 -19.44 8.51
C SER A 665 2.33 -20.43 7.87
N THR A 666 1.03 -20.15 7.94
CA THR A 666 0.08 -20.92 7.12
C THR A 666 0.07 -20.36 5.69
N MET A 667 -0.18 -21.20 4.70
CA MET A 667 -0.27 -20.76 3.30
C MET A 667 -1.41 -19.75 3.08
N GLU A 668 -2.50 -19.90 3.82
CA GLU A 668 -3.60 -18.92 3.82
C GLU A 668 -3.13 -17.54 4.31
N SER A 669 -2.25 -17.49 5.32
CA SER A 669 -1.65 -16.24 5.80
C SER A 669 -0.78 -15.59 4.72
N LEU A 670 0.04 -16.39 4.00
CA LEU A 670 0.85 -15.89 2.89
C LEU A 670 -0.02 -15.34 1.74
N LEU A 671 -1.07 -16.07 1.36
CA LEU A 671 -2.07 -15.60 0.39
C LEU A 671 -2.74 -14.29 0.86
N SER A 672 -3.19 -14.24 2.10
CA SER A 672 -3.80 -13.06 2.70
C SER A 672 -2.86 -11.85 2.68
N THR A 673 -1.56 -12.09 2.90
CA THR A 673 -0.53 -11.05 2.87
C THR A 673 -0.30 -10.54 1.44
N SER A 674 -0.35 -11.41 0.42
CA SER A 674 -0.17 -11.02 -0.98
C SER A 674 -1.25 -10.04 -1.48
N VAL A 675 -2.47 -10.15 -0.99
CA VAL A 675 -3.60 -9.24 -1.35
C VAL A 675 -3.82 -8.10 -0.33
N ALA A 676 -3.00 -8.04 0.73
CA ALA A 676 -3.21 -7.13 1.85
C ALA A 676 -3.21 -5.64 1.43
N ARG A 677 -2.36 -5.25 0.47
CA ARG A 677 -2.30 -3.89 -0.07
C ARG A 677 -3.61 -3.50 -0.77
N SER A 678 -4.13 -4.38 -1.63
CA SER A 678 -5.39 -4.16 -2.35
C SER A 678 -6.57 -4.10 -1.39
N ARG A 679 -6.61 -5.01 -0.41
CA ARG A 679 -7.62 -5.04 0.66
C ARG A 679 -7.59 -3.77 1.50
N PHE A 680 -6.42 -3.29 1.90
CA PHE A 680 -6.25 -2.06 2.67
C PHE A 680 -6.79 -0.84 1.92
N SER A 681 -6.40 -0.67 0.65
CA SER A 681 -6.86 0.44 -0.19
C SER A 681 -8.38 0.41 -0.42
N ALA A 682 -8.95 -0.77 -0.72
CA ALA A 682 -10.37 -0.97 -0.91
C ALA A 682 -11.17 -0.66 0.38
N SER A 683 -10.68 -1.13 1.54
CA SER A 683 -11.32 -0.90 2.84
C SER A 683 -11.34 0.58 3.20
N LEU A 684 -10.23 1.30 3.00
CA LEU A 684 -10.17 2.75 3.28
C LEU A 684 -11.13 3.53 2.39
N LEU A 685 -11.14 3.24 1.09
CA LEU A 685 -12.03 3.94 0.18
C LEU A 685 -13.51 3.61 0.47
N ALA A 686 -13.82 2.37 0.88
CA ALA A 686 -15.17 1.99 1.33
C ALA A 686 -15.61 2.77 2.58
N VAL A 687 -14.74 2.90 3.59
CA VAL A 687 -15.04 3.70 4.79
C VAL A 687 -15.29 5.16 4.43
N PHE A 688 -14.45 5.78 3.59
CA PHE A 688 -14.64 7.17 3.16
C PHE A 688 -15.92 7.33 2.33
N SER A 689 -16.27 6.35 1.52
CA SER A 689 -17.51 6.34 0.73
C SER A 689 -18.75 6.24 1.60
N ILE A 690 -18.71 5.43 2.66
CA ILE A 690 -19.80 5.35 3.66
C ILE A 690 -19.96 6.68 4.39
N VAL A 691 -18.85 7.29 4.83
CA VAL A 691 -18.87 8.62 5.48
C VAL A 691 -19.45 9.66 4.53
N ALA A 692 -19.02 9.67 3.25
CA ALA A 692 -19.54 10.57 2.23
C ALA A 692 -21.05 10.36 2.00
N LEU A 693 -21.53 9.12 1.94
CA LEU A 693 -22.93 8.76 1.79
C LEU A 693 -23.76 9.29 2.97
N VAL A 694 -23.32 9.05 4.20
CA VAL A 694 -24.00 9.54 5.42
C VAL A 694 -24.06 11.07 5.40
N MET A 695 -22.95 11.73 5.06
CA MET A 695 -22.92 13.20 4.96
C MET A 695 -23.84 13.73 3.86
N ALA A 696 -23.92 13.08 2.70
CA ALA A 696 -24.83 13.46 1.63
C ALA A 696 -26.30 13.31 2.07
N VAL A 697 -26.62 12.23 2.77
CA VAL A 697 -27.96 12.01 3.35
C VAL A 697 -28.34 13.12 4.33
N VAL A 698 -27.44 13.44 5.27
CA VAL A 698 -27.63 14.52 6.25
C VAL A 698 -27.83 15.87 5.56
N GLY A 699 -27.03 16.16 4.51
CA GLY A 699 -27.17 17.39 3.75
C GLY A 699 -28.52 17.52 3.01
N ILE A 700 -28.93 16.47 2.31
CA ILE A 700 -30.22 16.41 1.60
C ILE A 700 -31.36 16.55 2.62
N TYR A 701 -31.32 15.80 3.71
CA TYR A 701 -32.31 15.88 4.78
C TYR A 701 -32.42 17.30 5.35
N GLY A 702 -31.29 17.96 5.63
CA GLY A 702 -31.22 19.33 6.14
C GLY A 702 -31.84 20.34 5.19
N VAL A 703 -31.50 20.27 3.89
CA VAL A 703 -32.05 21.16 2.86
C VAL A 703 -33.55 20.93 2.65
N MET A 704 -34.01 19.66 2.64
CA MET A 704 -35.42 19.35 2.48
C MET A 704 -36.25 19.75 3.70
N SER A 705 -35.76 19.49 4.92
CA SER A 705 -36.43 19.91 6.16
C SER A 705 -36.58 21.43 6.22
N TYR A 706 -35.53 22.18 5.83
CA TYR A 706 -35.62 23.65 5.78
C TYR A 706 -36.60 24.14 4.69
N SER A 707 -36.60 23.52 3.49
CA SER A 707 -37.54 23.86 2.41
C SER A 707 -38.99 23.63 2.82
N VAL A 708 -39.27 22.63 3.63
CA VAL A 708 -40.59 22.36 4.23
C VAL A 708 -40.96 23.46 5.22
N LEU A 709 -40.04 23.81 6.14
CA LEU A 709 -40.28 24.85 7.14
C LEU A 709 -40.61 26.21 6.50
N GLN A 710 -39.93 26.62 5.43
CA GLN A 710 -40.19 27.86 4.71
C GLN A 710 -41.55 27.88 4.00
N ARG A 711 -42.08 26.70 3.63
CA ARG A 711 -43.34 26.56 2.92
C ARG A 711 -44.50 26.10 3.81
N THR A 712 -44.31 26.11 5.14
CA THR A 712 -45.32 25.63 6.08
C THR A 712 -46.64 26.35 5.92
N HIS A 713 -46.64 27.67 5.73
CA HIS A 713 -47.81 28.48 5.47
C HIS A 713 -48.46 28.13 4.11
N GLU A 714 -47.70 28.04 3.01
CA GLU A 714 -48.18 27.62 1.68
C GLU A 714 -48.84 26.24 1.73
N ILE A 715 -48.17 25.29 2.45
CA ILE A 715 -48.66 23.91 2.66
C ILE A 715 -49.97 23.94 3.47
N GLY A 716 -50.02 24.77 4.54
CA GLY A 716 -51.19 24.95 5.37
C GLY A 716 -52.39 25.49 4.60
N VAL A 717 -52.19 26.53 3.79
CA VAL A 717 -53.25 27.08 2.92
C VAL A 717 -53.74 26.05 1.91
N ARG A 718 -52.84 25.31 1.24
CA ARG A 718 -53.26 24.25 0.29
C ARG A 718 -54.03 23.13 0.95
N MET A 719 -53.61 22.70 2.15
CA MET A 719 -54.34 21.70 2.92
C MET A 719 -55.71 22.16 3.40
N ALA A 720 -55.78 23.45 3.80
CA ALA A 720 -57.10 24.10 4.13
C ALA A 720 -58.02 24.20 2.91
N LEU A 721 -57.49 24.34 1.69
CA LEU A 721 -58.20 24.34 0.41
C LEU A 721 -58.46 22.91 -0.14
N GLY A 722 -58.20 21.85 0.61
CA GLY A 722 -58.57 20.46 0.26
C GLY A 722 -57.45 19.65 -0.38
N ALA A 723 -56.20 20.11 -0.43
CA ALA A 723 -55.10 19.31 -0.95
C ALA A 723 -54.87 18.04 -0.07
N GLN A 724 -54.73 16.88 -0.69
CA GLN A 724 -54.47 15.65 0.00
C GLN A 724 -53.03 15.53 0.49
N ARG A 725 -52.76 14.73 1.54
CA ARG A 725 -51.43 14.49 2.09
C ARG A 725 -50.45 14.00 1.02
N VAL A 726 -50.91 13.22 0.05
CA VAL A 726 -50.17 12.68 -1.08
C VAL A 726 -49.64 13.79 -2.00
N ASP A 727 -50.41 14.87 -2.21
CA ASP A 727 -50.01 15.98 -3.08
C ASP A 727 -48.89 16.79 -2.48
N VAL A 728 -48.97 17.04 -1.16
CA VAL A 728 -47.88 17.69 -0.40
C VAL A 728 -46.61 16.82 -0.44
N LEU A 729 -46.74 15.50 -0.24
CA LEU A 729 -45.65 14.55 -0.30
C LEU A 729 -45.00 14.53 -1.68
N LYS A 730 -45.78 14.45 -2.77
CA LYS A 730 -45.32 14.51 -4.16
C LYS A 730 -44.58 15.82 -4.45
N LEU A 731 -45.04 16.95 -3.98
CA LEU A 731 -44.43 18.27 -4.20
C LEU A 731 -43.03 18.35 -3.61
N VAL A 732 -42.84 17.88 -2.37
CA VAL A 732 -41.56 17.91 -1.67
C VAL A 732 -40.58 16.90 -2.25
N VAL A 733 -41.03 15.65 -2.44
CA VAL A 733 -40.19 14.54 -2.94
C VAL A 733 -39.75 14.82 -4.37
N LYS A 734 -40.63 15.33 -5.26
CA LYS A 734 -40.30 15.65 -6.67
C LYS A 734 -39.07 16.57 -6.77
N LYS A 735 -38.97 17.61 -5.92
CA LYS A 735 -37.84 18.53 -5.92
C LYS A 735 -36.53 17.84 -5.48
N GLY A 736 -36.61 17.02 -4.42
CA GLY A 736 -35.44 16.29 -3.93
C GLY A 736 -34.95 15.24 -4.94
N VAL A 737 -35.88 14.52 -5.56
CA VAL A 737 -35.56 13.52 -6.61
C VAL A 737 -34.92 14.19 -7.83
N LEU A 738 -35.39 15.34 -8.27
CA LEU A 738 -34.80 16.06 -9.39
C LEU A 738 -33.35 16.46 -9.11
N LEU A 739 -33.07 17.01 -7.91
CA LEU A 739 -31.70 17.39 -7.51
C LEU A 739 -30.78 16.17 -7.41
N ALA A 740 -31.31 15.04 -6.91
CA ALA A 740 -30.59 13.77 -6.86
C ALA A 740 -30.25 13.25 -8.25
N LEU A 741 -31.20 13.24 -9.17
CA LEU A 741 -30.98 12.80 -10.55
C LEU A 741 -29.93 13.65 -11.27
N ILE A 742 -30.00 14.98 -11.13
CA ILE A 742 -28.97 15.88 -11.68
C ILE A 742 -27.61 15.57 -11.05
N GLY A 743 -27.56 15.39 -9.73
CA GLY A 743 -26.32 15.03 -9.02
C GLY A 743 -25.77 13.67 -9.47
N ILE A 744 -26.62 12.67 -9.70
CA ILE A 744 -26.24 11.35 -10.22
C ILE A 744 -25.66 11.49 -11.64
N VAL A 745 -26.30 12.23 -12.54
CA VAL A 745 -25.82 12.44 -13.91
C VAL A 745 -24.46 13.14 -13.92
N VAL A 746 -24.31 14.23 -13.15
CA VAL A 746 -23.04 14.92 -12.99
C VAL A 746 -21.98 14.01 -12.36
N GLY A 747 -22.35 13.26 -11.33
CA GLY A 747 -21.46 12.30 -10.66
C GLY A 747 -21.04 11.16 -11.57
N LEU A 748 -21.92 10.62 -12.44
CA LEU A 748 -21.57 9.64 -13.44
C LEU A 748 -20.55 10.16 -14.44
N ALA A 749 -20.76 11.37 -14.97
CA ALA A 749 -19.81 12.03 -15.88
C ALA A 749 -18.45 12.24 -15.20
N ALA A 750 -18.43 12.73 -13.96
CA ALA A 750 -17.22 12.89 -13.18
C ALA A 750 -16.53 11.54 -12.87
N SER A 751 -17.31 10.50 -12.55
CA SER A 751 -16.80 9.15 -12.29
C SER A 751 -16.07 8.59 -13.52
N LEU A 752 -16.62 8.74 -14.73
CA LEU A 752 -15.97 8.29 -15.97
C LEU A 752 -14.59 8.93 -16.20
N ALA A 753 -14.39 10.16 -15.73
CA ALA A 753 -13.09 10.83 -15.79
C ALA A 753 -12.14 10.34 -14.67
N VAL A 754 -12.62 10.30 -13.42
CA VAL A 754 -11.79 10.01 -12.23
C VAL A 754 -11.41 8.53 -12.14
N THR A 755 -12.31 7.60 -12.53
CA THR A 755 -12.02 6.16 -12.45
C THR A 755 -10.89 5.69 -13.38
N ARG A 756 -10.57 6.46 -14.42
CA ARG A 756 -9.36 6.20 -15.24
C ARG A 756 -8.07 6.28 -14.42
N LEU A 757 -8.04 7.09 -13.36
CA LEU A 757 -6.90 7.16 -12.44
C LEU A 757 -6.77 5.90 -11.59
N LEU A 758 -7.87 5.15 -11.41
CA LEU A 758 -7.91 3.90 -10.67
C LEU A 758 -7.52 2.69 -11.54
N ALA A 759 -7.44 2.83 -12.87
CA ALA A 759 -7.23 1.71 -13.80
C ALA A 759 -6.02 0.84 -13.44
N THR A 760 -4.94 1.43 -12.95
CA THR A 760 -3.72 0.71 -12.52
C THR A 760 -3.87 -0.03 -11.19
N LEU A 761 -4.95 0.18 -10.46
CA LEU A 761 -5.26 -0.48 -9.18
C LEU A 761 -6.34 -1.56 -9.34
N LEU A 762 -6.92 -1.68 -10.54
CA LEU A 762 -8.01 -2.63 -10.81
C LEU A 762 -7.43 -3.90 -11.42
N PHE A 763 -7.86 -5.03 -10.88
CA PHE A 763 -7.56 -6.35 -11.40
C PHE A 763 -8.80 -6.94 -12.08
N GLU A 764 -8.71 -7.26 -13.36
CA GLU A 764 -9.79 -7.84 -14.21
C GLU A 764 -11.15 -7.11 -14.13
N VAL A 765 -11.14 -5.83 -13.77
CA VAL A 765 -12.33 -4.97 -13.75
C VAL A 765 -12.03 -3.73 -14.57
N THR A 766 -12.90 -3.41 -15.51
CA THR A 766 -12.75 -2.19 -16.30
C THR A 766 -13.09 -0.95 -15.46
N ALA A 767 -12.39 0.16 -15.70
CA ALA A 767 -12.67 1.43 -15.01
C ALA A 767 -14.10 1.96 -15.27
N THR A 768 -14.81 1.39 -16.25
CA THR A 768 -16.18 1.74 -16.66
C THR A 768 -17.17 0.59 -16.46
N ASP A 769 -16.97 -0.25 -15.44
CA ASP A 769 -17.79 -1.42 -15.17
C ASP A 769 -19.28 -1.06 -14.97
N ALA A 770 -20.10 -1.41 -15.92
CA ALA A 770 -21.51 -1.03 -15.97
C ALA A 770 -22.33 -1.51 -14.74
N VAL A 771 -22.01 -2.68 -14.20
CA VAL A 771 -22.70 -3.24 -13.03
C VAL A 771 -22.45 -2.40 -11.78
N THR A 772 -21.21 -1.98 -11.57
CA THR A 772 -20.84 -1.10 -10.44
C THR A 772 -21.48 0.27 -10.60
N PHE A 773 -21.40 0.88 -11.79
CA PHE A 773 -22.01 2.19 -12.05
C PHE A 773 -23.54 2.17 -11.86
N ALA A 774 -24.23 1.17 -12.40
CA ALA A 774 -25.67 1.04 -12.26
C ALA A 774 -26.08 0.74 -10.80
N GLY A 775 -25.44 -0.23 -10.16
CA GLY A 775 -25.75 -0.64 -8.78
C GLY A 775 -25.57 0.50 -7.77
N VAL A 776 -24.44 1.22 -7.88
CA VAL A 776 -24.16 2.40 -7.01
C VAL A 776 -25.16 3.53 -7.29
N SER A 777 -25.49 3.81 -8.55
CA SER A 777 -26.44 4.88 -8.90
C SER A 777 -27.84 4.57 -8.36
N VAL A 778 -28.32 3.34 -8.53
CA VAL A 778 -29.60 2.90 -7.98
C VAL A 778 -29.60 2.93 -6.45
N GLY A 779 -28.52 2.42 -5.81
CA GLY A 779 -28.38 2.46 -4.35
C GLY A 779 -28.43 3.89 -3.81
N LEU A 780 -27.65 4.82 -4.39
CA LEU A 780 -27.62 6.21 -3.99
C LEU A 780 -28.99 6.89 -4.23
N PHE A 781 -29.66 6.58 -5.34
CA PHE A 781 -31.00 7.09 -5.62
C PHE A 781 -32.01 6.67 -4.55
N LEU A 782 -32.04 5.38 -4.17
CA LEU A 782 -32.92 4.85 -3.13
C LEU A 782 -32.67 5.49 -1.76
N VAL A 783 -31.39 5.62 -1.38
CA VAL A 783 -31.01 6.28 -0.12
C VAL A 783 -31.43 7.76 -0.12
N THR A 784 -31.25 8.46 -1.24
CA THR A 784 -31.66 9.87 -1.38
C THR A 784 -33.19 10.01 -1.34
N LEU A 785 -33.91 9.10 -1.98
CA LEU A 785 -35.38 9.06 -1.91
C LEU A 785 -35.85 8.91 -0.46
N PHE A 786 -35.21 8.00 0.29
CA PHE A 786 -35.51 7.80 1.71
C PHE A 786 -35.21 9.05 2.54
N ALA A 787 -34.07 9.72 2.29
CA ALA A 787 -33.69 10.97 2.94
C ALA A 787 -34.69 12.12 2.68
N CYS A 788 -35.29 12.16 1.50
CA CYS A 788 -36.34 13.14 1.12
C CYS A 788 -37.72 12.80 1.73
N TYR A 789 -38.03 11.50 1.86
CA TYR A 789 -39.33 11.03 2.37
C TYR A 789 -39.60 11.43 3.82
N LEU A 790 -38.60 11.36 4.70
CA LEU A 790 -38.74 11.67 6.13
C LEU A 790 -39.20 13.12 6.39
N PRO A 791 -38.60 14.18 5.81
CA PRO A 791 -39.10 15.55 5.97
C PRO A 791 -40.46 15.76 5.31
N ALA A 792 -40.69 15.11 4.14
CA ALA A 792 -41.96 15.21 3.43
C ALA A 792 -43.13 14.62 4.26
N ARG A 793 -42.90 13.49 4.93
CA ARG A 793 -43.87 12.86 5.84
C ARG A 793 -44.16 13.77 7.06
N ARG A 794 -43.15 14.49 7.57
CA ARG A 794 -43.36 15.46 8.67
C ARG A 794 -44.21 16.64 8.18
N ALA A 795 -44.02 17.11 6.95
CA ALA A 795 -44.81 18.19 6.35
C ALA A 795 -46.31 17.85 6.25
N THR A 796 -46.66 16.59 6.00
CA THR A 796 -48.08 16.14 5.90
C THR A 796 -48.81 16.06 7.26
N ARG A 797 -48.11 16.22 8.38
CA ARG A 797 -48.64 16.20 9.75
C ARG A 797 -48.81 17.63 10.34
N VAL A 798 -48.57 18.68 9.55
CA VAL A 798 -48.72 20.04 9.98
C VAL A 798 -50.23 20.32 10.13
N ASP A 799 -50.63 20.83 11.31
CA ASP A 799 -52.02 21.25 11.59
C ASP A 799 -52.32 22.56 10.84
N PRO A 800 -53.28 22.54 9.88
CA PRO A 800 -53.63 23.73 9.10
C PRO A 800 -54.03 24.95 9.96
N LEU A 801 -54.67 24.73 11.09
CA LEU A 801 -55.10 25.80 12.01
C LEU A 801 -53.92 26.45 12.73
N LYS A 802 -52.87 25.67 13.06
CA LYS A 802 -51.66 26.22 13.64
C LYS A 802 -50.80 26.94 12.59
N ALA A 803 -50.78 26.45 11.34
CA ALA A 803 -50.04 27.05 10.23
C ALA A 803 -50.55 28.43 9.79
N LEU A 804 -51.87 28.69 9.97
CA LEU A 804 -52.54 29.95 9.70
C LEU A 804 -52.47 30.97 10.86
N ARG A 805 -52.18 30.53 12.12
CA ARG A 805 -52.05 31.38 13.32
C ARG A 805 -50.67 31.96 13.56
N TYR A 806 -49.64 31.53 12.82
CA TYR A 806 -48.29 32.12 12.88
C TYR A 806 -48.22 33.35 11.95
N GLU A 807 -48.75 34.50 12.38
CA GLU A 807 -48.35 35.82 11.94
C GLU A 807 -47.25 36.39 12.82
#